data_8c6402fd34dfaa4d373ea0cec2b1b391
#
_entry.id   8c6402fd34dfaa4d373ea0cec2b1b391
#
_cell.length_a   1.000
_cell.length_b   1.000
_cell.length_c   1.000
_cell.angle_alpha   90.00
_cell.angle_beta   90.00
_cell.angle_gamma   90.00
#
_symmetry.space_group_name_H-M   'P 1'
#
loop_
_entity.id
_entity.type
_entity.pdbx_description
1 polymer ?
#
loop_
_entity_poly.entity_id
_entity_poly.type
_entity_poly.pdbx_seq_one_letter_code
_entity_poly.pdbx_strand_id
1 'polypeptide(L)'
;MMSFYPDMMSDLAIKSESCRSAFEELEEAIVHEGAGDFTPSSFVFPPAPYYRHDADIFSSGAYAQALVATYAGCEAVARVLDGMGLKPDGVVGFAGGDLASVVRAGMTGRDIKRHDRIRFLREIYDIVDKAVDHAGLPKMAMVSLLLRHEGEADEVLASFPEGKVTLAIDLSPRQKTYAIESDFAEEAMRAFSAAGVRAMKLALDRPFNTPMCSRLVPAIRKLADAWIRKDPVCPVYSCANAATMEGRLKKIRVAVAERWASPVRFGETVRHMYADGYKVFLEVGPRGLMTTAVDDALRDVEHAAIATNSIHRRGIPQMQHALAQLAALGAKLDIVLLMKRCGAKELDFDSTFVAATRRETEMKLSRAFPRLTLLSDDTPLSVAAAFSEPKGRGAKAAARAAAVAAQARKLRQFDFGALNPLVSDADTLNHSPGVSIELKKRFSVKEAPFIGDFALGGTQLSYSEPTLKGLMQMTMPLAAEIMGETALMLVPNRTLVAIEDLTCRRSVAFEDGALTVLIRAERVASSSPELAAVKVQLRDDSPGSAYTWPVMEATFVLAKALPEPQPVTVVPQFKPRTVHWSGRDIYPSRLSCGHRLRGITFAETWSETGIDYEVEVPQLSGCVTYTRFPLWVVNPLLLAIIVSGYSLWHSHERFSRWIGNERMDDAYSSPFRMRRLDIIAPIPKEGSKIKCYLRLTGVTPKSHLCDITVSDGDGGTLAVISGWEERVEHVRREYRDLIMQPATSFITKPVSAEQLGNPSLDVSSAFVTDVPYPVFERDDEVWLQTFSHIVLGAKERKDFRLMPGSTARRTEWLFGRIAVKEAVRRFLKDYYQARWSDADVTIFADGMGKPYAVGAWMDQLPVKLDIAIAHTSQFVIGLAAANARIGVDVESVSRDLSQEFTDGVFMPDELELAAGAANASLAIIRFWCAKEAVSKALGTGIRYSPKEMTVSGYEPDTGRLFMRLNGAWGEAFRSLKGRDLPVTVRTMNDHALAFCFLPASMFTDES
;
A
#
# COMPACT_ATOMS: atom_id res chain seq x y z
N MET A 1 0.72 -3.92 -24.79
CA MET A 1 1.99 -4.59 -24.41
C MET A 1 2.33 -4.48 -22.92
N MET A 2 1.72 -3.65 -22.14
CA MET A 2 2.02 -3.49 -20.69
C MET A 2 0.86 -3.91 -19.80
N SER A 3 0.07 -4.86 -20.22
CA SER A 3 -1.11 -5.32 -19.45
C SER A 3 -0.79 -6.45 -18.49
N PHE A 4 0.33 -7.16 -18.66
CA PHE A 4 0.74 -8.19 -17.72
C PHE A 4 1.32 -7.59 -16.42
N TYR A 5 1.23 -8.32 -15.34
CA TYR A 5 1.73 -7.93 -14.01
C TYR A 5 2.03 -9.18 -13.16
N PRO A 6 2.92 -9.08 -12.18
CA PRO A 6 3.22 -10.19 -11.28
C PRO A 6 1.98 -10.71 -10.57
N ASP A 7 1.88 -12.03 -10.40
CA ASP A 7 0.76 -12.72 -9.75
C ASP A 7 -0.58 -12.64 -10.53
N MET A 8 -0.53 -12.23 -11.81
CA MET A 8 -1.74 -12.14 -12.62
C MET A 8 -2.41 -13.51 -12.77
N MET A 9 -3.70 -13.58 -12.34
CA MET A 9 -4.50 -14.81 -12.50
C MET A 9 -3.95 -16.06 -11.80
N SER A 10 -3.04 -15.94 -10.83
CA SER A 10 -2.43 -17.08 -10.16
C SER A 10 -3.44 -18.01 -9.51
N ASP A 11 -4.43 -17.45 -8.78
CA ASP A 11 -5.52 -18.20 -8.17
C ASP A 11 -6.41 -18.89 -9.20
N LEU A 12 -6.65 -18.28 -10.35
CA LEU A 12 -7.41 -18.84 -11.46
C LEU A 12 -6.62 -19.96 -12.14
N ALA A 13 -5.30 -19.79 -12.34
CA ALA A 13 -4.43 -20.79 -12.91
C ALA A 13 -4.28 -22.03 -12.01
N ILE A 14 -4.27 -21.87 -10.68
CA ILE A 14 -4.26 -22.97 -9.74
C ILE A 14 -5.55 -23.80 -9.84
N LYS A 15 -6.70 -23.18 -9.95
CA LYS A 15 -8.00 -23.86 -9.93
C LYS A 15 -8.54 -24.28 -11.31
N SER A 16 -8.06 -23.64 -12.38
CA SER A 16 -8.51 -23.93 -13.75
C SER A 16 -7.38 -24.47 -14.60
N GLU A 17 -7.48 -25.76 -14.98
CA GLU A 17 -6.55 -26.38 -15.91
C GLU A 17 -6.53 -25.65 -17.27
N SER A 18 -7.69 -25.20 -17.74
CA SER A 18 -7.83 -24.44 -18.99
C SER A 18 -7.05 -23.11 -18.94
N CYS A 19 -7.03 -22.44 -17.79
CA CYS A 19 -6.23 -21.22 -17.58
C CYS A 19 -4.74 -21.56 -17.51
N ARG A 20 -4.38 -22.55 -16.71
CA ARG A 20 -2.97 -22.95 -16.51
C ARG A 20 -2.31 -23.40 -17.80
N SER A 21 -3.00 -24.23 -18.62
CA SER A 21 -2.46 -24.75 -19.87
C SER A 21 -2.06 -23.66 -20.88
N ALA A 22 -2.65 -22.48 -20.83
CA ALA A 22 -2.24 -21.36 -21.69
C ALA A 22 -0.86 -20.83 -21.33
N PHE A 23 -0.53 -20.78 -20.05
CA PHE A 23 0.81 -20.37 -19.58
C PHE A 23 1.85 -21.47 -19.78
N GLU A 24 1.47 -22.76 -19.61
CA GLU A 24 2.34 -23.90 -19.89
C GLU A 24 2.71 -23.99 -21.37
N GLU A 25 1.77 -23.73 -22.27
CA GLU A 25 2.05 -23.67 -23.71
C GLU A 25 3.01 -22.54 -24.07
N LEU A 26 2.87 -21.37 -23.40
CA LEU A 26 3.78 -20.25 -23.58
C LEU A 26 5.18 -20.59 -23.08
N GLU A 27 5.30 -21.21 -21.91
CA GLU A 27 6.58 -21.61 -21.35
C GLU A 27 7.32 -22.63 -22.24
N GLU A 28 6.60 -23.64 -22.74
CA GLU A 28 7.14 -24.60 -23.70
C GLU A 28 7.58 -23.94 -25.03
N ALA A 29 6.90 -22.87 -25.44
CA ALA A 29 7.29 -22.11 -26.64
C ALA A 29 8.61 -21.35 -26.46
N ILE A 30 8.91 -20.85 -25.26
CA ILE A 30 10.04 -19.93 -25.00
C ILE A 30 11.27 -20.68 -24.46
N VAL A 31 11.09 -21.60 -23.52
CA VAL A 31 12.19 -22.24 -22.77
C VAL A 31 13.08 -23.15 -23.63
N HIS A 32 12.61 -23.66 -24.78
CA HIS A 32 13.37 -24.63 -25.61
C HIS A 32 14.54 -24.06 -26.43
N GLU A 33 14.75 -22.73 -26.47
CA GLU A 33 15.78 -22.12 -27.34
C GLU A 33 16.79 -21.23 -26.63
N GLY A 34 16.96 -21.37 -25.31
CA GLY A 34 17.98 -20.60 -24.58
C GLY A 34 17.73 -19.09 -24.50
N ALA A 35 16.48 -18.68 -24.55
CA ALA A 35 16.08 -17.29 -24.37
C ALA A 35 16.12 -16.91 -22.87
N GLY A 36 17.32 -16.74 -22.31
CA GLY A 36 17.59 -16.13 -21.02
C GLY A 36 16.79 -16.69 -19.82
N ASP A 37 16.91 -16.05 -18.67
CA ASP A 37 16.26 -16.42 -17.40
C ASP A 37 14.74 -16.13 -17.35
N PHE A 38 14.09 -15.80 -18.48
CA PHE A 38 12.67 -15.51 -18.52
C PHE A 38 11.83 -16.78 -18.59
N THR A 39 11.07 -17.03 -17.54
CA THR A 39 10.05 -18.08 -17.54
C THR A 39 8.67 -17.44 -17.38
N PRO A 40 7.70 -17.65 -18.29
CA PRO A 40 6.35 -17.10 -18.19
C PRO A 40 5.64 -17.43 -16.89
N SER A 41 5.90 -18.61 -16.32
CA SER A 41 5.38 -19.03 -15.02
C SER A 41 5.83 -18.12 -13.89
N SER A 42 6.97 -17.45 -14.00
CA SER A 42 7.46 -16.51 -12.98
C SER A 42 6.60 -15.25 -12.84
N PHE A 43 5.77 -14.91 -13.82
CA PHE A 43 4.79 -13.82 -13.70
C PHE A 43 3.50 -14.27 -13.03
N VAL A 44 3.07 -15.50 -13.29
CA VAL A 44 1.88 -16.08 -12.68
C VAL A 44 2.16 -16.49 -11.24
N PHE A 45 3.36 -17.02 -10.99
CA PHE A 45 3.83 -17.48 -9.70
C PHE A 45 5.20 -16.85 -9.41
N PRO A 46 5.26 -15.56 -9.08
CA PRO A 46 6.53 -14.90 -8.81
C PRO A 46 7.25 -15.63 -7.67
N PRO A 47 8.56 -15.93 -7.79
CA PRO A 47 9.34 -16.47 -6.70
C PRO A 47 9.29 -15.51 -5.51
N ALA A 48 9.39 -16.05 -4.29
CA ALA A 48 9.42 -15.24 -3.08
C ALA A 48 10.46 -14.10 -3.22
N PRO A 49 10.17 -12.87 -2.73
CA PRO A 49 10.90 -11.64 -3.08
C PRO A 49 12.35 -11.56 -2.58
N TYR A 50 12.97 -12.67 -2.23
CA TYR A 50 14.33 -12.72 -1.71
C TYR A 50 15.44 -12.45 -2.75
N TYR A 51 15.14 -12.42 -4.06
CA TYR A 51 16.18 -12.44 -5.10
C TYR A 51 15.92 -11.59 -6.36
N ARG A 52 14.97 -10.63 -6.39
CA ARG A 52 14.80 -9.78 -7.57
C ARG A 52 14.58 -8.30 -7.22
N HIS A 53 15.39 -7.46 -7.84
CA HIS A 53 15.06 -6.06 -8.09
C HIS A 53 13.93 -6.00 -9.13
N ASP A 54 12.67 -5.90 -8.68
CA ASP A 54 11.48 -5.92 -9.54
C ASP A 54 11.34 -4.73 -10.52
N ALA A 55 12.22 -3.74 -10.41
CA ALA A 55 12.23 -2.59 -11.31
C ALA A 55 12.80 -2.91 -12.71
N ASP A 56 13.67 -3.91 -12.83
CA ASP A 56 14.44 -4.14 -14.06
C ASP A 56 13.74 -4.98 -15.12
N ILE A 57 12.68 -5.71 -14.79
CA ILE A 57 11.94 -6.54 -15.76
C ILE A 57 11.24 -5.66 -16.82
N PHE A 58 10.89 -4.43 -16.47
CA PHE A 58 10.22 -3.49 -17.37
C PHE A 58 11.19 -2.55 -18.10
N SER A 59 12.40 -2.37 -17.59
CA SER A 59 13.38 -1.41 -18.12
C SER A 59 14.30 -1.99 -19.20
N SER A 60 14.37 -3.29 -19.36
CA SER A 60 15.40 -3.95 -20.17
C SER A 60 14.99 -4.34 -21.60
N GLY A 61 13.87 -3.82 -22.13
CA GLY A 61 13.50 -4.07 -23.53
C GLY A 61 12.89 -5.46 -23.81
N ALA A 62 12.31 -6.13 -22.81
CA ALA A 62 11.65 -7.44 -22.94
C ALA A 62 10.30 -7.38 -23.67
N TYR A 63 10.25 -6.74 -24.85
CA TYR A 63 8.98 -6.49 -25.57
C TYR A 63 8.33 -7.76 -26.11
N ALA A 64 9.12 -8.72 -26.61
CA ALA A 64 8.61 -9.99 -27.10
C ALA A 64 7.99 -10.80 -25.97
N GLN A 65 8.66 -10.85 -24.81
CA GLN A 65 8.15 -11.50 -23.60
C GLN A 65 6.83 -10.87 -23.15
N ALA A 66 6.77 -9.52 -23.08
CA ALA A 66 5.57 -8.78 -22.70
C ALA A 66 4.39 -9.03 -23.64
N LEU A 67 4.63 -9.10 -24.94
CA LEU A 67 3.61 -9.38 -25.94
C LEU A 67 3.01 -10.77 -25.76
N VAL A 68 3.87 -11.81 -25.69
CA VAL A 68 3.40 -13.18 -25.59
C VAL A 68 2.80 -13.50 -24.23
N ALA A 69 3.29 -12.91 -23.14
CA ALA A 69 2.68 -13.00 -21.81
C ALA A 69 1.27 -12.38 -21.79
N THR A 70 1.11 -11.21 -22.42
CA THR A 70 -0.23 -10.59 -22.59
C THR A 70 -1.16 -11.49 -23.38
N TYR A 71 -0.69 -12.07 -24.50
CA TYR A 71 -1.44 -13.03 -25.29
C TYR A 71 -1.86 -14.26 -24.46
N ALA A 72 -0.94 -14.86 -23.70
CA ALA A 72 -1.24 -16.00 -22.85
C ALA A 72 -2.28 -15.68 -21.78
N GLY A 73 -2.24 -14.48 -21.19
CA GLY A 73 -3.25 -14.00 -20.26
C GLY A 73 -4.63 -13.84 -20.93
N CYS A 74 -4.69 -13.31 -22.14
CA CYS A 74 -5.94 -13.22 -22.91
C CYS A 74 -6.48 -14.62 -23.23
N GLU A 75 -5.64 -15.53 -23.68
CA GLU A 75 -6.02 -16.90 -24.02
C GLU A 75 -6.44 -17.68 -22.77
N ALA A 76 -5.77 -17.52 -21.65
CA ALA A 76 -6.10 -18.14 -20.39
C ALA A 76 -7.55 -17.82 -19.95
N VAL A 77 -7.90 -16.53 -19.99
CA VAL A 77 -9.26 -16.07 -19.70
C VAL A 77 -10.25 -16.55 -20.74
N ALA A 78 -9.92 -16.45 -22.02
CA ALA A 78 -10.81 -16.89 -23.11
C ALA A 78 -11.17 -18.37 -22.98
N ARG A 79 -10.23 -19.25 -22.62
CA ARG A 79 -10.49 -20.68 -22.38
C ARG A 79 -11.44 -20.92 -21.21
N VAL A 80 -11.34 -20.11 -20.16
CA VAL A 80 -12.30 -20.18 -19.04
C VAL A 80 -13.70 -19.82 -19.50
N LEU A 81 -13.85 -18.73 -20.27
CA LEU A 81 -15.13 -18.27 -20.80
C LEU A 81 -15.73 -19.27 -21.81
N ASP A 82 -14.91 -19.88 -22.66
CA ASP A 82 -15.33 -20.96 -23.54
C ASP A 82 -15.91 -22.14 -22.78
N GLY A 83 -15.24 -22.52 -21.69
CA GLY A 83 -15.71 -23.57 -20.81
C GLY A 83 -17.05 -23.22 -20.11
N MET A 84 -17.46 -21.96 -20.09
CA MET A 84 -18.78 -21.52 -19.63
C MET A 84 -19.80 -21.36 -20.75
N GLY A 85 -19.46 -21.74 -21.96
CA GLY A 85 -20.35 -21.65 -23.13
C GLY A 85 -20.48 -20.24 -23.72
N LEU A 86 -19.72 -19.26 -23.26
CA LEU A 86 -19.76 -17.89 -23.74
C LEU A 86 -19.08 -17.78 -25.11
N LYS A 87 -19.79 -17.17 -26.08
CA LYS A 87 -19.26 -16.91 -27.43
C LYS A 87 -19.38 -15.41 -27.72
N PRO A 88 -18.36 -14.78 -28.30
CA PRO A 88 -18.46 -13.39 -28.71
C PRO A 88 -19.30 -13.26 -30.00
N ASP A 89 -20.12 -12.19 -30.07
CA ASP A 89 -20.81 -11.79 -31.30
C ASP A 89 -19.90 -11.00 -32.24
N GLY A 90 -18.82 -10.42 -31.71
CA GLY A 90 -17.75 -9.75 -32.47
C GLY A 90 -16.51 -9.60 -31.60
N VAL A 91 -15.36 -9.39 -32.21
CA VAL A 91 -14.08 -9.23 -31.53
C VAL A 91 -13.31 -8.02 -32.04
N VAL A 92 -12.57 -7.39 -31.14
CA VAL A 92 -11.60 -6.35 -31.43
C VAL A 92 -10.33 -6.61 -30.65
N GLY A 93 -9.17 -6.38 -31.23
CA GLY A 93 -7.90 -6.48 -30.56
C GLY A 93 -7.27 -5.10 -30.36
N PHE A 94 -6.66 -4.90 -29.20
CA PHE A 94 -5.90 -3.70 -28.89
C PHE A 94 -4.39 -4.03 -28.88
N ALA A 95 -3.62 -3.40 -29.78
CA ALA A 95 -2.17 -3.61 -29.93
C ALA A 95 -1.82 -5.12 -29.97
N GLY A 96 -1.13 -5.66 -28.96
CA GLY A 96 -0.81 -7.10 -28.87
C GLY A 96 -2.03 -8.02 -28.78
N GLY A 97 -3.20 -7.53 -28.38
CA GLY A 97 -4.46 -8.27 -28.35
C GLY A 97 -5.03 -8.60 -29.72
N ASP A 98 -4.47 -8.01 -30.76
CA ASP A 98 -4.86 -8.28 -32.15
C ASP A 98 -4.65 -9.75 -32.54
N LEU A 99 -3.56 -10.36 -32.06
CA LEU A 99 -3.29 -11.78 -32.30
C LEU A 99 -4.34 -12.66 -31.63
N ALA A 100 -4.71 -12.31 -30.40
CA ALA A 100 -5.77 -13.00 -29.68
C ALA A 100 -7.13 -12.87 -30.39
N SER A 101 -7.45 -11.71 -30.96
CA SER A 101 -8.70 -11.50 -31.70
C SER A 101 -8.79 -12.37 -32.97
N VAL A 102 -7.69 -12.49 -33.71
CA VAL A 102 -7.61 -13.34 -34.93
C VAL A 102 -7.80 -14.82 -34.57
N VAL A 103 -7.12 -15.29 -33.52
CA VAL A 103 -7.27 -16.66 -33.03
C VAL A 103 -8.68 -16.90 -32.54
N ARG A 104 -9.24 -15.94 -31.79
CA ARG A 104 -10.58 -16.03 -31.21
C ARG A 104 -11.68 -16.04 -32.27
N ALA A 105 -11.50 -15.29 -33.35
CA ALA A 105 -12.38 -15.32 -34.50
C ALA A 105 -12.26 -16.63 -35.33
N GLY A 106 -11.45 -17.61 -34.90
CA GLY A 106 -11.27 -18.90 -35.56
C GLY A 106 -10.50 -18.85 -36.87
N MET A 107 -9.82 -17.76 -37.18
CA MET A 107 -9.11 -17.55 -38.45
C MET A 107 -7.87 -18.44 -38.58
N THR A 108 -7.29 -18.92 -37.49
CA THR A 108 -6.17 -19.89 -37.45
C THR A 108 -6.65 -21.35 -37.57
N GLY A 109 -7.97 -21.58 -37.50
CA GLY A 109 -8.62 -22.90 -37.45
C GLY A 109 -9.07 -23.22 -35.99
N ARG A 110 -10.32 -23.73 -35.86
CA ARG A 110 -10.88 -24.04 -34.52
C ARG A 110 -10.18 -25.18 -33.80
N ASP A 111 -9.58 -26.10 -34.56
CA ASP A 111 -8.96 -27.33 -34.04
C ASP A 111 -7.42 -27.26 -34.11
N ILE A 112 -6.87 -26.08 -33.85
CA ILE A 112 -5.42 -25.91 -33.78
C ILE A 112 -4.85 -26.77 -32.64
N LYS A 113 -3.99 -27.73 -32.98
CA LYS A 113 -3.41 -28.64 -32.00
C LYS A 113 -2.45 -27.90 -31.06
N ARG A 114 -2.23 -28.46 -29.86
CA ARG A 114 -1.32 -27.86 -28.86
C ARG A 114 0.05 -27.52 -29.44
N HIS A 115 0.68 -28.43 -30.17
CA HIS A 115 2.00 -28.21 -30.77
C HIS A 115 2.02 -27.07 -31.81
N ASP A 116 0.91 -26.86 -32.54
CA ASP A 116 0.78 -25.76 -33.50
C ASP A 116 0.63 -24.43 -32.77
N ARG A 117 -0.09 -24.38 -31.62
CA ARG A 117 -0.17 -23.16 -30.79
C ARG A 117 1.19 -22.78 -30.24
N ILE A 118 1.95 -23.77 -29.73
CA ILE A 118 3.33 -23.58 -29.24
C ILE A 118 4.22 -23.03 -30.38
N ARG A 119 4.13 -23.62 -31.57
CA ARG A 119 4.89 -23.11 -32.73
C ARG A 119 4.49 -21.70 -33.14
N PHE A 120 3.21 -21.38 -33.12
CA PHE A 120 2.69 -20.06 -33.42
C PHE A 120 3.23 -19.01 -32.42
N LEU A 121 3.21 -19.31 -31.14
CA LEU A 121 3.76 -18.44 -30.09
C LEU A 121 5.25 -18.21 -30.25
N ARG A 122 5.99 -19.27 -30.60
CA ARG A 122 7.44 -19.18 -30.88
C ARG A 122 7.73 -18.29 -32.08
N GLU A 123 7.03 -18.51 -33.20
CA GLU A 123 7.21 -17.69 -34.40
C GLU A 123 6.91 -16.20 -34.16
N ILE A 124 5.89 -15.88 -33.35
CA ILE A 124 5.60 -14.49 -32.95
C ILE A 124 6.72 -13.93 -32.07
N TYR A 125 7.14 -14.67 -31.06
CA TYR A 125 8.21 -14.27 -30.17
C TYR A 125 9.47 -13.94 -30.96
N ASP A 126 9.92 -14.85 -31.83
CA ASP A 126 11.11 -14.70 -32.65
C ASP A 126 11.03 -13.49 -33.60
N ILE A 127 9.86 -13.24 -34.21
CA ILE A 127 9.67 -12.10 -35.10
C ILE A 127 9.79 -10.79 -34.33
N VAL A 128 9.13 -10.67 -33.17
CA VAL A 128 9.16 -9.44 -32.39
C VAL A 128 10.51 -9.23 -31.73
N ASP A 129 11.13 -10.27 -31.19
CA ASP A 129 12.44 -10.21 -30.55
C ASP A 129 13.52 -9.75 -31.56
N LYS A 130 13.61 -10.44 -32.71
CA LYS A 130 14.52 -10.06 -33.79
C LYS A 130 14.24 -8.69 -34.38
N ALA A 131 12.96 -8.34 -34.50
CA ALA A 131 12.54 -7.09 -35.12
C ALA A 131 12.78 -5.87 -34.22
N VAL A 132 12.64 -6.01 -32.91
CA VAL A 132 12.89 -4.91 -31.97
C VAL A 132 14.37 -4.67 -31.76
N ASP A 133 15.15 -5.75 -31.56
CA ASP A 133 16.56 -5.64 -31.25
C ASP A 133 17.46 -5.47 -32.50
N HIS A 134 17.07 -6.03 -33.66
CA HIS A 134 17.89 -6.07 -34.85
C HIS A 134 17.40 -5.16 -35.99
N ALA A 135 16.14 -4.70 -35.98
CA ALA A 135 15.59 -3.89 -37.08
C ALA A 135 15.95 -2.41 -37.03
N GLY A 136 16.72 -1.97 -36.07
CA GLY A 136 17.14 -0.58 -35.93
C GLY A 136 15.96 0.41 -35.75
N LEU A 137 14.91 -0.01 -35.01
CA LEU A 137 13.85 0.93 -34.63
C LEU A 137 14.43 2.03 -33.73
N PRO A 138 14.12 3.31 -34.01
CA PRO A 138 14.62 4.41 -33.20
C PRO A 138 14.13 4.30 -31.75
N LYS A 139 14.95 4.73 -30.82
CA LYS A 139 14.51 4.94 -29.44
C LYS A 139 13.67 6.20 -29.38
N MET A 140 12.46 6.10 -28.86
CA MET A 140 11.54 7.21 -28.70
C MET A 140 10.86 7.13 -27.33
N ALA A 141 10.53 8.27 -26.76
CA ALA A 141 9.73 8.31 -25.55
C ALA A 141 8.26 8.12 -25.91
N MET A 142 7.61 7.11 -25.32
CA MET A 142 6.16 6.95 -25.43
C MET A 142 5.49 7.73 -24.30
N VAL A 143 4.72 8.76 -24.63
CA VAL A 143 4.09 9.66 -23.67
C VAL A 143 2.57 9.56 -23.79
N SER A 144 1.91 9.18 -22.70
CA SER A 144 0.45 9.15 -22.61
C SER A 144 -0.07 10.45 -22.02
N LEU A 145 -0.99 11.09 -22.72
CA LEU A 145 -1.69 12.30 -22.29
C LEU A 145 -3.03 11.90 -21.67
N LEU A 146 -3.34 12.48 -20.52
CA LEU A 146 -4.63 12.39 -19.86
C LEU A 146 -5.30 13.75 -19.94
N LEU A 147 -6.35 13.84 -20.76
CA LEU A 147 -7.05 15.08 -21.10
C LEU A 147 -8.32 15.24 -20.28
N ARG A 148 -8.67 16.48 -19.95
CA ARG A 148 -9.95 16.83 -19.32
C ARG A 148 -11.09 16.77 -20.33
N HIS A 149 -10.81 17.19 -21.57
CA HIS A 149 -11.72 17.15 -22.71
C HIS A 149 -10.94 16.88 -24.00
N GLU A 150 -11.62 16.43 -25.02
CA GLU A 150 -11.04 16.23 -26.35
C GLU A 150 -10.49 17.55 -26.91
N GLY A 151 -9.31 17.50 -27.53
CA GLY A 151 -8.65 18.68 -28.10
C GLY A 151 -7.84 19.53 -27.13
N GLU A 152 -7.83 19.24 -25.82
CA GLU A 152 -7.09 20.03 -24.80
C GLU A 152 -5.60 20.21 -25.12
N ALA A 153 -4.97 19.25 -25.80
CA ALA A 153 -3.55 19.29 -26.14
C ALA A 153 -3.25 19.79 -27.57
N ASP A 154 -4.26 20.12 -28.38
CA ASP A 154 -4.09 20.38 -29.80
C ASP A 154 -3.20 21.60 -30.08
N GLU A 155 -3.36 22.68 -29.34
CA GLU A 155 -2.51 23.88 -29.49
C GLU A 155 -1.05 23.60 -29.15
N VAL A 156 -0.80 22.82 -28.08
CA VAL A 156 0.56 22.44 -27.69
C VAL A 156 1.17 21.51 -28.73
N LEU A 157 0.41 20.53 -29.20
CA LEU A 157 0.86 19.59 -30.24
C LEU A 157 1.18 20.33 -31.56
N ALA A 158 0.37 21.32 -31.94
CA ALA A 158 0.59 22.14 -33.13
C ALA A 158 1.85 23.05 -33.02
N SER A 159 2.30 23.36 -31.82
CA SER A 159 3.51 24.16 -31.58
C SER A 159 4.79 23.34 -31.73
N PHE A 160 4.73 22.02 -31.79
CA PHE A 160 5.91 21.17 -31.88
C PHE A 160 6.43 21.05 -33.31
N PRO A 161 7.75 20.92 -33.52
CA PRO A 161 8.31 20.74 -34.83
C PRO A 161 7.77 19.49 -35.54
N GLU A 162 7.54 19.59 -36.84
CA GLU A 162 7.02 18.50 -37.65
C GLU A 162 7.93 17.26 -37.57
N GLY A 163 7.33 16.09 -37.36
CA GLY A 163 8.04 14.80 -37.26
C GLY A 163 8.58 14.46 -35.87
N LYS A 164 8.67 15.42 -34.93
CA LYS A 164 9.16 15.14 -33.55
C LYS A 164 8.17 14.38 -32.67
N VAL A 165 6.88 14.51 -32.95
CA VAL A 165 5.77 13.92 -32.20
C VAL A 165 4.84 13.20 -33.16
N THR A 166 4.60 11.91 -32.91
CA THR A 166 3.75 11.08 -33.76
C THR A 166 2.69 10.40 -32.93
N LEU A 167 1.42 10.47 -33.31
CA LEU A 167 0.33 9.74 -32.64
C LEU A 167 0.55 8.24 -32.83
N ALA A 168 0.56 7.51 -31.73
CA ALA A 168 0.67 6.06 -31.69
C ALA A 168 -0.64 5.38 -31.29
N ILE A 169 -1.34 5.94 -30.30
CA ILE A 169 -2.58 5.36 -29.77
C ILE A 169 -3.57 6.48 -29.48
N ASP A 170 -4.72 6.40 -30.11
CA ASP A 170 -5.93 7.14 -29.77
C ASP A 170 -6.85 6.18 -29.00
N LEU A 171 -6.67 6.16 -27.66
CA LEU A 171 -7.32 5.19 -26.80
C LEU A 171 -8.78 5.56 -26.52
N SER A 172 -9.01 6.85 -26.26
CA SER A 172 -10.32 7.42 -25.97
C SER A 172 -10.27 8.96 -26.16
N PRO A 173 -11.41 9.66 -26.15
CA PRO A 173 -11.44 11.12 -26.29
C PRO A 173 -10.52 11.86 -25.29
N ARG A 174 -10.28 11.27 -24.12
CA ARG A 174 -9.45 11.88 -23.06
C ARG A 174 -8.11 11.18 -22.83
N GLN A 175 -7.76 10.19 -23.64
CA GLN A 175 -6.47 9.50 -23.47
C GLN A 175 -5.83 9.17 -24.81
N LYS A 176 -4.71 9.82 -25.10
CA LYS A 176 -3.92 9.62 -26.33
C LYS A 176 -2.45 9.36 -25.97
N THR A 177 -1.76 8.56 -26.79
CA THR A 177 -0.34 8.28 -26.58
C THR A 177 0.44 8.63 -27.83
N TYR A 178 1.51 9.37 -27.64
CA TYR A 178 2.41 9.84 -28.69
C TYR A 178 3.79 9.23 -28.55
N ALA A 179 4.41 8.91 -29.66
CA ALA A 179 5.83 8.63 -29.76
C ALA A 179 6.57 9.96 -29.97
N ILE A 180 7.46 10.31 -29.09
CA ILE A 180 8.23 11.56 -29.08
C ILE A 180 9.71 11.22 -29.18
N GLU A 181 10.44 11.92 -30.04
CA GLU A 181 11.90 11.76 -30.12
C GLU A 181 12.56 11.92 -28.74
N SER A 182 13.48 11.04 -28.41
CA SER A 182 14.05 10.96 -27.05
C SER A 182 14.70 12.28 -26.62
N ASP A 183 15.36 12.98 -27.52
CA ASP A 183 16.06 14.25 -27.26
C ASP A 183 15.06 15.40 -27.05
N PHE A 184 13.86 15.30 -27.60
CA PHE A 184 12.80 16.30 -27.51
C PHE A 184 11.80 16.01 -26.37
N ALA A 185 11.85 14.82 -25.79
CA ALA A 185 10.84 14.36 -24.84
C ALA A 185 10.72 15.24 -23.58
N GLU A 186 11.83 15.70 -23.03
CA GLU A 186 11.85 16.55 -21.84
C GLU A 186 11.26 17.95 -22.11
N GLU A 187 11.50 18.49 -23.30
CA GLU A 187 10.92 19.76 -23.75
C GLU A 187 9.42 19.64 -23.94
N ALA A 188 8.98 18.57 -24.62
CA ALA A 188 7.57 18.27 -24.80
C ALA A 188 6.82 18.07 -23.47
N MET A 189 7.42 17.34 -22.53
CA MET A 189 6.84 17.13 -21.18
C MET A 189 6.67 18.46 -20.44
N ARG A 190 7.64 19.38 -20.53
CA ARG A 190 7.55 20.72 -19.95
C ARG A 190 6.45 21.55 -20.62
N ALA A 191 6.33 21.50 -21.94
CA ALA A 191 5.29 22.21 -22.68
C ALA A 191 3.89 21.72 -22.29
N PHE A 192 3.66 20.40 -22.21
CA PHE A 192 2.40 19.83 -21.70
C PHE A 192 2.09 20.28 -20.28
N SER A 193 3.09 20.24 -19.40
CA SER A 193 2.92 20.68 -18.01
C SER A 193 2.57 22.17 -17.90
N ALA A 194 3.21 23.02 -18.71
CA ALA A 194 2.93 24.46 -18.76
C ALA A 194 1.51 24.76 -19.24
N ALA A 195 0.98 23.96 -20.16
CA ALA A 195 -0.40 24.03 -20.64
C ALA A 195 -1.41 23.35 -19.70
N GLY A 196 -0.98 22.79 -18.57
CA GLY A 196 -1.84 22.09 -17.62
C GLY A 196 -2.30 20.70 -18.08
N VAL A 197 -1.74 20.18 -19.15
CA VAL A 197 -2.03 18.84 -19.69
C VAL A 197 -1.22 17.80 -18.90
N ARG A 198 -1.89 16.77 -18.40
CA ARG A 198 -1.23 15.67 -17.70
C ARG A 198 -0.57 14.72 -18.68
N ALA A 199 0.76 14.70 -18.69
CA ALA A 199 1.57 13.83 -19.52
C ALA A 199 2.32 12.81 -18.65
N MET A 200 2.38 11.56 -19.10
CA MET A 200 3.07 10.47 -18.39
C MET A 200 3.94 9.70 -19.40
N LYS A 201 5.24 9.63 -19.13
CA LYS A 201 6.17 8.79 -19.90
C LYS A 201 5.93 7.32 -19.52
N LEU A 202 5.70 6.50 -20.54
CA LEU A 202 5.53 5.06 -20.40
C LEU A 202 6.91 4.37 -20.36
N ALA A 203 6.99 3.20 -19.74
CA ALA A 203 8.20 2.38 -19.76
C ALA A 203 8.47 1.70 -21.13
N LEU A 204 8.00 2.28 -22.21
CA LEU A 204 8.20 1.86 -23.59
C LEU A 204 9.11 2.88 -24.27
N ASP A 205 10.17 2.42 -24.94
CA ASP A 205 11.14 3.25 -25.63
C ASP A 205 11.21 2.99 -27.15
N ARG A 206 10.16 2.37 -27.71
CA ARG A 206 10.06 2.08 -29.15
C ARG A 206 8.76 2.64 -29.72
N PRO A 207 8.77 3.14 -30.95
CA PRO A 207 7.62 3.81 -31.57
C PRO A 207 6.57 2.83 -32.12
N PHE A 208 6.10 1.89 -31.29
CA PHE A 208 5.07 0.95 -31.72
C PHE A 208 3.79 1.66 -32.16
N ASN A 209 3.13 1.07 -33.16
CA ASN A 209 1.91 1.60 -33.77
C ASN A 209 2.11 2.97 -34.46
N THR A 210 3.28 3.20 -35.01
CA THR A 210 3.57 4.36 -35.85
C THR A 210 4.12 3.91 -37.22
N PRO A 211 4.15 4.78 -38.23
CA PRO A 211 4.75 4.48 -39.55
C PRO A 211 6.21 4.00 -39.49
N MET A 212 6.92 4.32 -38.41
CA MET A 212 8.32 3.88 -38.20
C MET A 212 8.42 2.35 -38.03
N CYS A 213 7.32 1.68 -37.67
CA CYS A 213 7.24 0.22 -37.59
C CYS A 213 6.95 -0.47 -38.92
N SER A 214 6.94 0.24 -40.06
CA SER A 214 6.72 -0.35 -41.40
C SER A 214 7.73 -1.45 -41.76
N ARG A 215 8.93 -1.40 -41.17
CA ARG A 215 9.96 -2.46 -41.33
C ARG A 215 9.51 -3.83 -40.74
N LEU A 216 8.58 -3.87 -39.82
CA LEU A 216 8.03 -5.10 -39.23
C LEU A 216 6.97 -5.75 -40.13
N VAL A 217 6.31 -4.98 -40.98
CA VAL A 217 5.16 -5.41 -41.79
C VAL A 217 5.46 -6.64 -42.64
N PRO A 218 6.62 -6.74 -43.34
CA PRO A 218 6.92 -7.93 -44.16
C PRO A 218 7.01 -9.24 -43.36
N ALA A 219 7.61 -9.19 -42.13
CA ALA A 219 7.74 -10.36 -41.27
C ALA A 219 6.38 -10.77 -40.69
N ILE A 220 5.59 -9.81 -40.22
CA ILE A 220 4.23 -10.06 -39.71
C ILE A 220 3.33 -10.55 -40.85
N ARG A 221 3.52 -10.03 -42.08
CA ARG A 221 2.79 -10.51 -43.24
C ARG A 221 3.05 -12.00 -43.53
N LYS A 222 4.30 -12.42 -43.46
CA LYS A 222 4.69 -13.83 -43.62
C LYS A 222 4.01 -14.72 -42.56
N LEU A 223 3.96 -14.25 -41.32
CA LEU A 223 3.24 -14.92 -40.24
C LEU A 223 1.74 -15.01 -40.52
N ALA A 224 1.11 -13.90 -40.92
CA ALA A 224 -0.30 -13.85 -41.27
C ALA A 224 -0.64 -14.79 -42.42
N ASP A 225 0.22 -14.88 -43.47
CA ASP A 225 0.05 -15.79 -44.58
C ASP A 225 0.15 -17.27 -44.17
N ALA A 226 0.99 -17.57 -43.19
CA ALA A 226 1.16 -18.93 -42.64
C ALA A 226 0.00 -19.39 -41.77
N TRP A 227 -0.53 -18.51 -40.94
CA TRP A 227 -1.44 -18.87 -39.86
C TRP A 227 -2.89 -18.46 -40.06
N ILE A 228 -3.21 -17.40 -40.80
CA ILE A 228 -4.58 -16.98 -41.11
C ILE A 228 -5.06 -17.79 -42.32
N ARG A 229 -5.83 -18.86 -42.10
CA ARG A 229 -6.20 -19.86 -43.09
C ARG A 229 -7.68 -19.94 -43.40
N LYS A 230 -8.54 -19.38 -42.48
CA LYS A 230 -10.01 -19.48 -42.58
C LYS A 230 -10.61 -18.10 -42.39
N ASP A 231 -11.80 -17.94 -42.96
CA ASP A 231 -12.61 -16.76 -42.71
C ASP A 231 -13.05 -16.69 -41.25
N PRO A 232 -13.22 -15.49 -40.70
CA PRO A 232 -13.64 -15.31 -39.32
C PRO A 232 -15.06 -15.84 -39.09
N VAL A 233 -15.32 -16.42 -37.92
CA VAL A 233 -16.63 -16.95 -37.51
C VAL A 233 -17.54 -15.88 -36.89
N CYS A 234 -17.00 -14.72 -36.57
CA CYS A 234 -17.71 -13.54 -36.11
C CYS A 234 -16.97 -12.30 -36.64
N PRO A 235 -17.62 -11.14 -36.73
CA PRO A 235 -16.97 -9.88 -37.13
C PRO A 235 -15.70 -9.60 -36.32
N VAL A 236 -14.64 -9.21 -37.02
CA VAL A 236 -13.36 -8.78 -36.44
C VAL A 236 -13.15 -7.31 -36.78
N TYR A 237 -12.99 -6.47 -35.77
CA TYR A 237 -12.76 -5.05 -35.94
C TYR A 237 -11.26 -4.74 -35.87
N SER A 238 -10.81 -3.82 -36.70
CA SER A 238 -9.42 -3.34 -36.74
C SER A 238 -9.34 -1.93 -36.18
N CYS A 239 -8.49 -1.74 -35.18
CA CYS A 239 -8.20 -0.41 -34.64
C CYS A 239 -7.34 0.45 -35.57
N ALA A 240 -6.78 -0.08 -36.65
CA ALA A 240 -6.00 0.71 -37.61
C ALA A 240 -6.87 1.62 -38.49
N ASN A 241 -8.06 1.15 -38.84
CA ASN A 241 -9.02 1.87 -39.72
C ASN A 241 -10.39 2.05 -39.08
N ALA A 242 -10.55 1.67 -37.81
CA ALA A 242 -11.80 1.73 -37.04
C ALA A 242 -12.99 1.06 -37.74
N ALA A 243 -12.79 -0.04 -38.44
CA ALA A 243 -13.77 -0.74 -39.22
C ALA A 243 -13.64 -2.27 -39.10
N THR A 244 -14.68 -2.99 -39.58
CA THR A 244 -14.63 -4.45 -39.69
C THR A 244 -13.58 -4.89 -40.72
N MET A 245 -12.90 -5.98 -40.45
CA MET A 245 -11.98 -6.61 -41.40
C MET A 245 -12.80 -7.43 -42.41
N GLU A 246 -13.20 -6.79 -43.50
CA GLU A 246 -14.01 -7.41 -44.53
C GLU A 246 -13.16 -7.83 -45.77
N GLY A 247 -13.66 -8.83 -46.48
CA GLY A 247 -13.14 -9.25 -47.77
C GLY A 247 -12.40 -10.59 -47.76
N ARG A 248 -11.73 -10.88 -48.91
CA ARG A 248 -11.00 -12.16 -49.07
C ARG A 248 -9.83 -12.23 -48.08
N LEU A 249 -9.50 -13.46 -47.64
CA LEU A 249 -8.39 -13.76 -46.70
C LEU A 249 -7.10 -12.99 -47.03
N LYS A 250 -6.78 -12.80 -48.34
CA LYS A 250 -5.61 -12.03 -48.75
C LYS A 250 -5.66 -10.59 -48.23
N LYS A 251 -6.81 -9.93 -48.25
CA LYS A 251 -6.97 -8.55 -47.77
C LYS A 251 -6.85 -8.48 -46.24
N ILE A 252 -7.46 -9.46 -45.55
CA ILE A 252 -7.40 -9.55 -44.08
C ILE A 252 -5.96 -9.76 -43.61
N ARG A 253 -5.19 -10.62 -44.28
CA ARG A 253 -3.76 -10.83 -43.99
C ARG A 253 -2.93 -9.56 -44.19
N VAL A 254 -3.24 -8.76 -45.19
CA VAL A 254 -2.62 -7.42 -45.39
C VAL A 254 -2.96 -6.52 -44.21
N ALA A 255 -4.24 -6.37 -43.87
CA ALA A 255 -4.69 -5.49 -42.82
C ALA A 255 -4.08 -5.85 -41.45
N VAL A 256 -4.00 -7.16 -41.14
CA VAL A 256 -3.37 -7.65 -39.89
C VAL A 256 -1.88 -7.28 -39.82
N ALA A 257 -1.16 -7.24 -40.95
CA ALA A 257 0.24 -6.87 -40.93
C ALA A 257 0.45 -5.34 -40.91
N GLU A 258 -0.31 -4.58 -41.70
CA GLU A 258 -0.16 -3.13 -41.84
C GLU A 258 -0.52 -2.34 -40.57
N ARG A 259 -1.43 -2.85 -39.76
CA ARG A 259 -1.81 -2.21 -38.50
C ARG A 259 -0.66 -2.04 -37.48
N TRP A 260 0.42 -2.82 -37.60
CA TRP A 260 1.61 -2.62 -36.76
C TRP A 260 2.33 -1.30 -37.04
N ALA A 261 2.14 -0.77 -38.23
CA ALA A 261 2.68 0.52 -38.66
C ALA A 261 1.63 1.65 -38.64
N SER A 262 0.44 1.40 -38.08
CA SER A 262 -0.66 2.35 -38.07
C SER A 262 -1.04 2.72 -36.62
N PRO A 263 -1.49 3.94 -36.36
CA PRO A 263 -2.01 4.33 -35.04
C PRO A 263 -3.20 3.44 -34.63
N VAL A 264 -3.28 3.16 -33.35
CA VAL A 264 -4.41 2.44 -32.78
C VAL A 264 -5.56 3.41 -32.52
N ARG A 265 -6.66 3.30 -33.22
CA ARG A 265 -7.88 4.15 -33.11
C ARG A 265 -8.96 3.41 -32.31
N PHE A 266 -8.68 3.14 -31.03
CA PHE A 266 -9.54 2.27 -30.21
C PHE A 266 -10.88 2.93 -29.89
N GLY A 267 -10.88 4.19 -29.44
CA GLY A 267 -12.11 4.90 -29.10
C GLY A 267 -13.09 4.98 -30.26
N GLU A 268 -12.58 5.27 -31.48
CA GLU A 268 -13.39 5.31 -32.70
C GLU A 268 -13.91 3.92 -33.09
N THR A 269 -13.08 2.88 -32.95
CA THR A 269 -13.50 1.50 -33.22
C THR A 269 -14.64 1.07 -32.29
N VAL A 270 -14.56 1.41 -31.02
CA VAL A 270 -15.61 1.11 -30.02
C VAL A 270 -16.91 1.85 -30.36
N ARG A 271 -16.84 3.12 -30.80
CA ARG A 271 -18.02 3.87 -31.27
C ARG A 271 -18.65 3.25 -32.51
N HIS A 272 -17.82 2.75 -33.43
CA HIS A 272 -18.31 2.05 -34.62
C HIS A 272 -19.00 0.74 -34.22
N MET A 273 -18.39 -0.08 -33.36
CA MET A 273 -19.01 -1.29 -32.83
C MET A 273 -20.35 -0.99 -32.14
N TYR A 274 -20.41 0.12 -31.39
CA TYR A 274 -21.66 0.54 -30.76
C TYR A 274 -22.73 0.90 -31.80
N ALA A 275 -22.37 1.58 -32.87
CA ALA A 275 -23.27 1.88 -33.98
C ALA A 275 -23.77 0.62 -34.70
N ASP A 276 -22.93 -0.41 -34.81
CA ASP A 276 -23.30 -1.73 -35.33
C ASP A 276 -24.16 -2.57 -34.38
N GLY A 277 -24.47 -2.03 -33.18
CA GLY A 277 -25.42 -2.62 -32.24
C GLY A 277 -24.83 -3.30 -31.02
N TYR A 278 -23.52 -3.36 -30.88
CA TYR A 278 -22.88 -3.91 -29.68
C TYR A 278 -23.07 -2.99 -28.47
N LYS A 279 -23.64 -3.54 -27.39
CA LYS A 279 -23.93 -2.79 -26.17
C LYS A 279 -23.13 -3.26 -24.97
N VAL A 280 -22.61 -4.49 -25.01
CA VAL A 280 -21.85 -5.10 -23.94
C VAL A 280 -20.45 -5.39 -24.43
N PHE A 281 -19.46 -4.78 -23.80
CA PHE A 281 -18.05 -4.92 -24.10
C PHE A 281 -17.37 -5.69 -22.99
N LEU A 282 -16.80 -6.84 -23.31
CA LEU A 282 -16.08 -7.68 -22.36
C LEU A 282 -14.59 -7.62 -22.63
N GLU A 283 -13.84 -7.07 -21.70
CA GLU A 283 -12.37 -7.09 -21.77
C GLU A 283 -11.86 -8.46 -21.34
N VAL A 284 -11.26 -9.18 -22.29
CA VAL A 284 -10.69 -10.53 -22.10
C VAL A 284 -9.18 -10.42 -22.05
N GLY A 285 -8.61 -10.43 -20.85
CA GLY A 285 -7.18 -10.30 -20.65
C GLY A 285 -6.79 -9.66 -19.32
N PRO A 286 -5.49 -9.47 -19.09
CA PRO A 286 -5.01 -8.94 -17.83
C PRO A 286 -5.27 -7.44 -17.67
N ARG A 287 -5.48 -7.00 -16.44
CA ARG A 287 -5.50 -5.62 -15.92
C ARG A 287 -6.82 -4.86 -15.94
N GLY A 288 -7.71 -5.01 -16.91
CA GLY A 288 -8.95 -4.23 -16.99
C GLY A 288 -8.74 -2.78 -17.42
N LEU A 289 -7.82 -2.52 -18.37
CA LEU A 289 -7.53 -1.16 -18.86
C LEU A 289 -8.51 -0.69 -19.95
N MET A 290 -9.00 -1.61 -20.78
CA MET A 290 -9.84 -1.26 -21.92
C MET A 290 -11.27 -0.92 -21.50
N THR A 291 -11.75 -1.46 -20.38
CA THR A 291 -13.07 -1.09 -19.85
C THR A 291 -13.17 0.41 -19.59
N THR A 292 -12.16 1.02 -18.97
CA THR A 292 -12.13 2.48 -18.76
C THR A 292 -12.13 3.27 -20.07
N ALA A 293 -11.45 2.77 -21.10
CA ALA A 293 -11.42 3.42 -22.41
C ALA A 293 -12.77 3.29 -23.14
N VAL A 294 -13.46 2.14 -23.00
CA VAL A 294 -14.83 1.96 -23.51
C VAL A 294 -15.79 2.89 -22.80
N ASP A 295 -15.75 2.98 -21.47
CA ASP A 295 -16.58 3.90 -20.68
C ASP A 295 -16.36 5.36 -21.08
N ASP A 296 -15.11 5.76 -21.38
CA ASP A 296 -14.82 7.10 -21.85
C ASP A 296 -15.26 7.37 -23.30
N ALA A 297 -15.10 6.37 -24.16
CA ALA A 297 -15.54 6.48 -25.55
C ALA A 297 -17.06 6.51 -25.70
N LEU A 298 -17.81 5.82 -24.84
CA LEU A 298 -19.27 5.67 -24.91
C LEU A 298 -20.01 6.37 -23.77
N ARG A 299 -19.37 7.34 -23.07
CA ARG A 299 -19.93 8.00 -21.89
C ARG A 299 -21.29 8.67 -22.09
N ASP A 300 -21.65 8.99 -23.32
CA ASP A 300 -22.87 9.66 -23.73
C ASP A 300 -24.03 8.71 -24.09
N VAL A 301 -23.78 7.41 -24.08
CA VAL A 301 -24.76 6.38 -24.47
C VAL A 301 -24.76 5.21 -23.47
N GLU A 302 -25.92 4.52 -23.41
CA GLU A 302 -26.09 3.35 -22.51
C GLU A 302 -25.28 2.15 -23.03
N HIS A 303 -24.33 1.67 -22.25
CA HIS A 303 -23.48 0.53 -22.54
C HIS A 303 -23.05 -0.20 -21.25
N ALA A 304 -22.41 -1.35 -21.40
CA ALA A 304 -21.76 -2.05 -20.30
C ALA A 304 -20.33 -2.45 -20.69
N ALA A 305 -19.35 -2.03 -19.91
CA ALA A 305 -17.95 -2.44 -20.05
C ALA A 305 -17.55 -3.29 -18.84
N ILE A 306 -17.12 -4.53 -19.08
CA ILE A 306 -16.86 -5.53 -18.06
C ILE A 306 -15.44 -6.05 -18.20
N ALA A 307 -14.64 -6.00 -17.11
CA ALA A 307 -13.29 -6.57 -17.09
C ALA A 307 -13.31 -7.99 -16.49
N THR A 308 -12.65 -8.92 -17.15
CA THR A 308 -12.50 -10.31 -16.67
C THR A 308 -11.36 -10.47 -15.68
N ASN A 309 -10.42 -9.53 -15.66
CA ASN A 309 -9.29 -9.50 -14.72
C ASN A 309 -9.00 -8.07 -14.30
N SER A 310 -8.48 -7.89 -13.10
CA SER A 310 -8.12 -6.58 -12.55
C SER A 310 -6.90 -6.71 -11.65
N ILE A 311 -6.00 -5.73 -11.70
CA ILE A 311 -4.85 -5.64 -10.79
C ILE A 311 -5.27 -5.44 -9.32
N HIS A 312 -6.49 -4.96 -9.08
CA HIS A 312 -6.99 -4.63 -7.75
C HIS A 312 -7.84 -5.75 -7.12
N ARG A 313 -8.10 -6.84 -7.86
CA ARG A 313 -8.92 -7.97 -7.39
C ARG A 313 -8.31 -9.29 -7.86
N ARG A 314 -8.35 -10.31 -7.02
CA ARG A 314 -7.89 -11.66 -7.38
C ARG A 314 -8.68 -12.19 -8.58
N GLY A 315 -8.04 -13.07 -9.36
CA GLY A 315 -8.59 -13.57 -10.62
C GLY A 315 -9.93 -14.28 -10.49
N ILE A 316 -10.11 -15.14 -9.49
CA ILE A 316 -11.38 -15.87 -9.26
C ILE A 316 -12.51 -14.93 -8.88
N PRO A 317 -12.41 -14.08 -7.83
CA PRO A 317 -13.46 -13.13 -7.51
C PRO A 317 -13.79 -12.17 -8.67
N GLN A 318 -12.79 -11.72 -9.43
CA GLN A 318 -13.04 -10.86 -10.59
C GLN A 318 -13.77 -11.59 -11.71
N MET A 319 -13.39 -12.83 -11.99
CA MET A 319 -14.09 -13.67 -12.99
C MET A 319 -15.54 -13.94 -12.57
N GLN A 320 -15.78 -14.29 -11.31
CA GLN A 320 -17.13 -14.49 -10.77
C GLN A 320 -17.99 -13.22 -10.91
N HIS A 321 -17.41 -12.06 -10.62
CA HIS A 321 -18.08 -10.77 -10.78
C HIS A 321 -18.41 -10.48 -12.24
N ALA A 322 -17.48 -10.71 -13.17
CA ALA A 322 -17.71 -10.55 -14.60
C ALA A 322 -18.81 -11.49 -15.11
N LEU A 323 -18.80 -12.76 -14.69
CA LEU A 323 -19.84 -13.74 -15.08
C LEU A 323 -21.21 -13.37 -14.51
N ALA A 324 -21.28 -12.87 -13.27
CA ALA A 324 -22.53 -12.39 -12.68
C ALA A 324 -23.11 -11.19 -13.43
N GLN A 325 -22.27 -10.22 -13.81
CA GLN A 325 -22.70 -9.08 -14.63
C GLN A 325 -23.18 -9.52 -16.02
N LEU A 326 -22.47 -10.44 -16.67
CA LEU A 326 -22.89 -10.99 -17.97
C LEU A 326 -24.22 -11.73 -17.87
N ALA A 327 -24.42 -12.53 -16.82
CA ALA A 327 -25.69 -13.21 -16.56
C ALA A 327 -26.84 -12.21 -16.34
N ALA A 328 -26.59 -11.14 -15.58
CA ALA A 328 -27.56 -10.07 -15.35
C ALA A 328 -27.94 -9.31 -16.64
N LEU A 329 -27.01 -9.23 -17.59
CA LEU A 329 -27.21 -8.64 -18.91
C LEU A 329 -27.84 -9.63 -19.92
N GLY A 330 -28.15 -10.86 -19.50
CA GLY A 330 -28.84 -11.87 -20.32
C GLY A 330 -27.90 -12.77 -21.13
N ALA A 331 -26.58 -12.76 -20.85
CA ALA A 331 -25.66 -13.69 -21.51
C ALA A 331 -26.00 -15.15 -21.13
N LYS A 332 -25.99 -16.05 -22.11
CA LYS A 332 -26.22 -17.49 -21.89
C LYS A 332 -24.92 -18.10 -21.34
N LEU A 333 -24.90 -18.40 -20.05
CA LEU A 333 -23.78 -19.03 -19.35
C LEU A 333 -24.19 -20.41 -18.84
N ASP A 334 -23.26 -21.36 -18.89
CA ASP A 334 -23.41 -22.64 -18.20
C ASP A 334 -23.12 -22.49 -16.71
N ILE A 335 -24.11 -21.99 -15.97
CA ILE A 335 -24.00 -21.76 -14.52
C ILE A 335 -23.83 -23.07 -13.76
N VAL A 336 -24.41 -24.18 -14.26
CA VAL A 336 -24.27 -25.50 -13.63
C VAL A 336 -22.80 -25.95 -13.66
N LEU A 337 -22.15 -25.77 -14.80
CA LEU A 337 -20.72 -26.08 -14.94
C LEU A 337 -19.86 -25.19 -14.02
N LEU A 338 -20.19 -23.90 -13.89
CA LEU A 338 -19.51 -22.99 -12.96
C LEU A 338 -19.66 -23.49 -11.51
N MET A 339 -20.86 -23.83 -11.10
CA MET A 339 -21.14 -24.31 -9.74
C MET A 339 -20.40 -25.63 -9.47
N LYS A 340 -20.41 -26.59 -10.42
CA LYS A 340 -19.64 -27.84 -10.31
C LYS A 340 -18.14 -27.60 -10.16
N ARG A 341 -17.57 -26.62 -10.89
CA ARG A 341 -16.15 -26.24 -10.77
C ARG A 341 -15.83 -25.54 -9.45
N CYS A 342 -16.78 -24.86 -8.85
CA CYS A 342 -16.67 -24.30 -7.50
C CYS A 342 -16.87 -25.34 -6.38
N GLY A 343 -17.04 -26.62 -6.74
CA GLY A 343 -17.22 -27.71 -5.76
C GLY A 343 -18.66 -27.89 -5.29
N ALA A 344 -19.63 -27.18 -5.87
CA ALA A 344 -21.04 -27.40 -5.58
C ALA A 344 -21.46 -28.79 -6.05
N LYS A 345 -22.21 -29.49 -5.21
CA LYS A 345 -22.80 -30.81 -5.52
C LYS A 345 -24.24 -30.62 -5.91
N GLU A 346 -24.65 -31.36 -6.92
CA GLU A 346 -26.08 -31.50 -7.25
C GLU A 346 -26.76 -32.21 -6.08
N LEU A 347 -27.76 -31.56 -5.47
CA LEU A 347 -28.54 -32.11 -4.40
C LEU A 347 -29.76 -32.80 -5.02
N ASP A 348 -29.87 -34.09 -4.80
CA ASP A 348 -31.11 -34.83 -5.07
C ASP A 348 -32.01 -34.68 -3.84
N PHE A 349 -33.07 -33.84 -4.02
CA PHE A 349 -34.02 -33.56 -2.95
C PHE A 349 -34.97 -34.73 -2.66
N ASP A 350 -35.00 -35.74 -3.53
CA ASP A 350 -35.83 -36.93 -3.37
C ASP A 350 -35.10 -38.05 -2.60
N SER A 351 -33.81 -37.93 -2.42
CA SER A 351 -33.02 -38.89 -1.59
C SER A 351 -33.02 -38.48 -0.14
N THR A 352 -33.36 -39.41 0.76
CA THR A 352 -33.26 -39.26 2.22
C THR A 352 -31.84 -38.80 2.58
N PHE A 353 -31.71 -37.73 3.34
CA PHE A 353 -30.48 -37.14 3.82
C PHE A 353 -29.59 -38.22 4.46
N VAL A 354 -28.58 -38.70 3.78
CA VAL A 354 -27.54 -39.54 4.36
C VAL A 354 -26.49 -38.60 4.91
N ALA A 355 -26.21 -38.71 6.19
CA ALA A 355 -25.19 -37.94 6.88
C ALA A 355 -23.88 -37.96 6.08
N ALA A 356 -23.38 -36.78 5.75
CA ALA A 356 -22.16 -36.61 4.99
C ALA A 356 -20.98 -37.19 5.79
N THR A 357 -20.43 -38.29 5.35
CA THR A 357 -19.13 -38.77 5.80
C THR A 357 -18.06 -37.76 5.40
N ARG A 358 -17.26 -37.33 6.39
CA ARG A 358 -16.04 -36.55 6.15
C ARG A 358 -15.26 -37.15 4.99
N ARG A 359 -15.08 -36.38 3.92
CA ARG A 359 -14.14 -36.72 2.86
C ARG A 359 -12.98 -35.73 2.91
N GLU A 360 -11.79 -36.27 3.13
CA GLU A 360 -10.57 -35.50 2.87
C GLU A 360 -10.50 -35.15 1.40
N THR A 361 -10.44 -33.86 1.11
CA THR A 361 -10.27 -33.38 -0.25
C THR A 361 -8.77 -33.28 -0.54
N GLU A 362 -8.20 -34.29 -1.15
CA GLU A 362 -6.83 -34.21 -1.68
C GLU A 362 -6.84 -33.39 -2.98
N MET A 363 -6.14 -32.26 -2.98
CA MET A 363 -5.83 -31.53 -4.19
C MET A 363 -4.50 -32.05 -4.74
N LYS A 364 -4.54 -32.77 -5.86
CA LYS A 364 -3.32 -33.20 -6.56
C LYS A 364 -2.77 -32.03 -7.37
N LEU A 365 -1.74 -31.38 -6.85
CA LEU A 365 -0.93 -30.42 -7.61
C LEU A 365 0.09 -31.17 -8.46
N SER A 366 0.49 -30.59 -9.61
CA SER A 366 1.51 -31.15 -10.48
C SER A 366 2.85 -31.34 -9.73
N ARG A 367 3.77 -32.12 -10.27
CA ARG A 367 5.05 -32.49 -9.62
C ARG A 367 5.90 -31.29 -9.14
N ALA A 368 5.58 -30.08 -9.57
CA ALA A 368 6.31 -28.85 -9.21
C ALA A 368 5.84 -28.19 -7.89
N PHE A 369 4.75 -28.65 -7.26
CA PHE A 369 4.19 -28.03 -6.06
C PHE A 369 4.21 -28.97 -4.85
N PRO A 370 4.45 -28.45 -3.62
CA PRO A 370 4.34 -29.26 -2.42
C PRO A 370 2.90 -29.73 -2.21
N ARG A 371 2.73 -30.95 -1.68
CA ARG A 371 1.41 -31.47 -1.27
C ARG A 371 0.86 -30.61 -0.13
N LEU A 372 -0.29 -29.98 -0.36
CA LEU A 372 -1.06 -29.30 0.66
C LEU A 372 -2.29 -30.13 0.99
N THR A 373 -2.40 -30.57 2.23
CA THR A 373 -3.62 -31.17 2.78
C THR A 373 -4.42 -30.08 3.44
N LEU A 374 -5.61 -29.76 2.89
CA LEU A 374 -6.56 -28.83 3.49
C LEU A 374 -7.49 -29.66 4.37
N LEU A 375 -7.41 -29.44 5.68
CA LEU A 375 -8.43 -29.91 6.62
C LEU A 375 -9.58 -28.91 6.59
N SER A 376 -10.73 -29.32 6.06
CA SER A 376 -11.97 -28.53 6.15
C SER A 376 -12.74 -28.94 7.39
N ASP A 377 -12.96 -28.02 8.31
CA ASP A 377 -13.97 -28.18 9.35
C ASP A 377 -15.34 -27.95 8.73
N ASP A 378 -16.12 -29.03 8.63
CA ASP A 378 -17.49 -29.00 8.11
C ASP A 378 -18.44 -28.32 9.09
N THR A 379 -18.91 -27.12 8.70
CA THR A 379 -20.17 -26.60 9.24
C THR A 379 -21.22 -26.62 8.12
N PRO A 380 -22.34 -27.31 8.27
CA PRO A 380 -23.33 -27.40 7.18
C PRO A 380 -24.08 -26.08 7.03
N LEU A 381 -23.92 -25.45 5.87
CA LEU A 381 -24.77 -24.33 5.42
C LEU A 381 -26.12 -24.88 4.98
N SER A 382 -27.18 -24.59 5.72
CA SER A 382 -28.54 -24.85 5.28
C SER A 382 -28.99 -23.81 4.26
N VAL A 383 -28.96 -24.16 2.98
CA VAL A 383 -29.53 -23.36 1.89
C VAL A 383 -30.85 -24.00 1.46
N ALA A 384 -31.83 -23.98 2.35
CA ALA A 384 -33.13 -24.66 2.07
C ALA A 384 -34.29 -23.72 1.78
N ALA A 385 -34.08 -22.49 1.28
CA ALA A 385 -35.20 -21.55 1.13
C ALA A 385 -35.32 -20.79 -0.21
N ALA A 386 -34.50 -21.07 -1.24
CA ALA A 386 -34.43 -20.16 -2.39
C ALA A 386 -34.92 -20.66 -3.74
N PHE A 387 -35.24 -21.94 -3.95
CA PHE A 387 -35.63 -22.41 -5.30
C PHE A 387 -36.81 -23.40 -5.26
N SER A 388 -38.04 -22.90 -5.39
CA SER A 388 -39.16 -23.64 -5.87
C SER A 388 -39.76 -22.94 -7.09
N GLU A 389 -39.62 -23.55 -8.27
CA GLU A 389 -40.36 -23.14 -9.46
C GLU A 389 -41.81 -23.59 -9.38
N PRO A 390 -42.80 -22.74 -9.73
CA PRO A 390 -44.18 -23.17 -9.98
C PRO A 390 -44.38 -23.40 -11.47
N LYS A 391 -44.73 -24.61 -11.83
CA LYS A 391 -45.32 -24.93 -13.14
C LYS A 391 -46.70 -24.30 -13.25
N GLY A 392 -46.93 -23.48 -14.28
CA GLY A 392 -48.25 -23.17 -14.73
C GLY A 392 -48.58 -21.74 -15.17
N ARG A 393 -48.82 -21.59 -16.48
CA ARG A 393 -49.69 -20.65 -17.21
C ARG A 393 -49.17 -19.25 -17.58
N GLY A 394 -49.03 -19.06 -18.87
CA GLY A 394 -48.29 -18.05 -19.64
C GLY A 394 -48.73 -16.57 -19.60
N ALA A 395 -49.81 -16.13 -19.00
CA ALA A 395 -50.19 -14.71 -18.97
C ALA A 395 -49.76 -13.98 -17.68
N LYS A 396 -49.69 -14.71 -16.58
CA LYS A 396 -49.13 -14.18 -15.32
C LYS A 396 -47.60 -14.16 -15.32
N ALA A 397 -46.95 -14.98 -16.13
CA ALA A 397 -45.48 -15.00 -16.30
C ALA A 397 -45.00 -13.77 -17.06
N ALA A 398 -45.71 -13.29 -18.07
CA ALA A 398 -45.35 -12.07 -18.81
C ALA A 398 -45.50 -10.78 -17.96
N ALA A 399 -46.55 -10.69 -17.14
CA ALA A 399 -46.75 -9.58 -16.21
C ALA A 399 -45.73 -9.62 -15.06
N ARG A 400 -45.33 -10.81 -14.60
CA ARG A 400 -44.29 -11.01 -13.60
C ARG A 400 -42.88 -10.75 -14.16
N ALA A 401 -42.64 -11.14 -15.42
CA ALA A 401 -41.39 -10.80 -16.14
C ALA A 401 -41.28 -9.29 -16.40
N ALA A 402 -42.39 -8.60 -16.72
CA ALA A 402 -42.41 -7.13 -16.84
C ALA A 402 -42.22 -6.43 -15.49
N ALA A 403 -42.81 -6.97 -14.43
CA ALA A 403 -42.60 -6.44 -13.05
C ALA A 403 -41.20 -6.72 -12.53
N VAL A 404 -40.64 -7.90 -12.81
CA VAL A 404 -39.25 -8.24 -12.52
C VAL A 404 -38.28 -7.41 -13.38
N ALA A 405 -38.59 -7.16 -14.65
CA ALA A 405 -37.83 -6.25 -15.51
C ALA A 405 -37.92 -4.77 -15.06
N ALA A 406 -39.09 -4.32 -14.58
CA ALA A 406 -39.26 -2.98 -13.99
C ALA A 406 -38.54 -2.85 -12.62
N GLN A 407 -38.54 -3.92 -11.82
CA GLN A 407 -37.82 -4.00 -10.57
C GLN A 407 -36.31 -4.16 -10.82
N ALA A 408 -35.89 -4.90 -11.86
CA ALA A 408 -34.54 -4.96 -12.35
C ALA A 408 -34.08 -3.61 -12.95
N ARG A 409 -34.95 -2.83 -13.59
CA ARG A 409 -34.66 -1.46 -14.02
C ARG A 409 -34.50 -0.50 -12.84
N LYS A 410 -35.30 -0.65 -11.76
CA LYS A 410 -35.08 0.08 -10.50
C LYS A 410 -33.81 -0.39 -9.78
N LEU A 411 -33.48 -1.68 -9.83
CA LEU A 411 -32.27 -2.26 -9.29
C LEU A 411 -31.01 -1.91 -10.13
N ARG A 412 -31.15 -1.57 -11.42
CA ARG A 412 -30.05 -1.06 -12.27
C ARG A 412 -29.56 0.34 -11.89
N GLN A 413 -30.33 1.08 -11.06
CA GLN A 413 -29.89 2.35 -10.47
C GLN A 413 -29.24 2.16 -9.08
N PHE A 414 -29.25 0.96 -8.51
CA PHE A 414 -28.59 0.66 -7.25
C PHE A 414 -27.35 -0.19 -7.51
N ASP A 415 -26.21 0.40 -7.32
CA ASP A 415 -24.97 -0.30 -7.06
C ASP A 415 -25.16 -1.06 -5.74
N PHE A 416 -25.24 -2.40 -5.77
CA PHE A 416 -25.44 -3.23 -4.58
C PHE A 416 -24.33 -3.07 -3.54
N GLY A 417 -23.17 -2.53 -3.92
CA GLY A 417 -22.11 -2.13 -3.03
C GLY A 417 -22.29 -0.76 -2.40
N ALA A 418 -23.30 0.03 -2.82
CA ALA A 418 -23.51 1.38 -2.30
C ALA A 418 -24.15 1.40 -0.90
N LEU A 419 -24.95 0.39 -0.54
CA LEU A 419 -25.50 0.25 0.81
C LEU A 419 -24.59 -0.61 1.68
N ASN A 420 -24.26 -0.10 2.87
CA ASN A 420 -23.36 -0.78 3.81
C ASN A 420 -22.01 -1.16 3.19
N PRO A 421 -21.29 -0.20 2.58
CA PRO A 421 -20.13 -0.51 1.75
C PRO A 421 -18.98 -1.22 2.49
N LEU A 422 -18.92 -1.15 3.81
CA LEU A 422 -17.87 -1.80 4.59
C LEU A 422 -18.23 -3.19 5.09
N VAL A 423 -19.51 -3.51 5.29
CA VAL A 423 -19.92 -4.78 5.91
C VAL A 423 -20.83 -5.64 5.03
N SER A 424 -21.20 -5.19 3.83
CA SER A 424 -22.11 -5.93 2.93
C SER A 424 -21.63 -7.32 2.53
N ASP A 425 -20.34 -7.56 2.54
CA ASP A 425 -19.67 -8.82 2.23
C ASP A 425 -19.07 -9.51 3.48
N ALA A 426 -19.52 -9.11 4.69
CA ALA A 426 -19.08 -9.75 5.93
C ALA A 426 -19.69 -11.14 6.08
N ASP A 427 -18.93 -12.07 6.65
CA ASP A 427 -19.44 -13.39 7.02
C ASP A 427 -20.41 -13.25 8.19
N THR A 428 -21.66 -13.67 7.98
CA THR A 428 -22.69 -13.69 9.04
C THR A 428 -22.53 -14.96 9.87
N LEU A 429 -22.10 -14.83 11.12
CA LEU A 429 -21.92 -15.95 12.04
C LEU A 429 -23.25 -16.35 12.71
N ASN A 430 -24.01 -15.34 13.17
CA ASN A 430 -25.32 -15.53 13.80
C ASN A 430 -26.25 -14.40 13.37
N HIS A 431 -27.51 -14.72 13.13
CA HIS A 431 -28.53 -13.71 12.83
C HIS A 431 -29.91 -14.10 13.37
N SER A 432 -30.42 -13.30 14.29
CA SER A 432 -31.79 -13.31 14.77
C SER A 432 -32.47 -12.04 14.27
N PRO A 433 -33.28 -12.07 13.20
CA PRO A 433 -33.82 -10.89 12.57
C PRO A 433 -34.50 -9.92 13.53
N GLY A 434 -34.07 -8.66 13.54
CA GLY A 434 -34.58 -7.61 14.40
C GLY A 434 -34.20 -7.73 15.88
N VAL A 435 -33.40 -8.73 16.28
CA VAL A 435 -32.94 -8.96 17.65
C VAL A 435 -31.43 -8.82 17.77
N SER A 436 -30.68 -9.61 16.99
CA SER A 436 -29.21 -9.56 17.04
C SER A 436 -28.59 -10.03 15.72
N ILE A 437 -27.39 -9.54 15.43
CA ILE A 437 -26.54 -10.02 14.33
C ILE A 437 -25.08 -10.04 14.77
N GLU A 438 -24.35 -11.07 14.34
CA GLU A 438 -22.92 -11.20 14.58
C GLU A 438 -22.22 -11.43 13.24
N LEU A 439 -21.29 -10.56 12.92
CA LEU A 439 -20.56 -10.54 11.66
C LEU A 439 -19.06 -10.69 11.91
N LYS A 440 -18.39 -11.43 11.03
CA LYS A 440 -16.94 -11.45 10.95
C LYS A 440 -16.50 -10.79 9.64
N LYS A 441 -15.62 -9.80 9.71
CA LYS A 441 -15.13 -9.09 8.54
C LYS A 441 -13.63 -8.88 8.61
N ARG A 442 -12.96 -9.18 7.50
CA ARG A 442 -11.57 -8.81 7.29
C ARG A 442 -11.52 -7.56 6.41
N PHE A 443 -11.13 -6.46 6.99
CA PHE A 443 -10.88 -5.20 6.29
C PHE A 443 -9.48 -5.20 5.65
N SER A 444 -9.38 -4.60 4.46
CA SER A 444 -8.11 -4.47 3.74
C SER A 444 -7.99 -3.08 3.12
N VAL A 445 -6.82 -2.46 3.28
CA VAL A 445 -6.50 -1.19 2.62
C VAL A 445 -6.52 -1.31 1.09
N LYS A 446 -6.37 -2.52 0.54
CA LYS A 446 -6.51 -2.75 -0.90
C LYS A 446 -7.94 -2.61 -1.39
N GLU A 447 -8.92 -2.98 -0.57
CA GLU A 447 -10.36 -2.89 -0.88
C GLU A 447 -10.95 -1.53 -0.49
N ALA A 448 -10.44 -0.96 0.59
CA ALA A 448 -10.84 0.34 1.11
C ALA A 448 -9.61 1.26 1.27
N PRO A 449 -9.06 1.83 0.19
CA PRO A 449 -7.83 2.61 0.20
C PRO A 449 -7.85 3.81 1.14
N PHE A 450 -9.03 4.37 1.43
CA PHE A 450 -9.19 5.50 2.34
C PHE A 450 -8.75 5.18 3.79
N ILE A 451 -8.76 3.91 4.20
CA ILE A 451 -8.24 3.47 5.50
C ILE A 451 -6.78 3.90 5.67
N GLY A 452 -6.02 3.90 4.57
CA GLY A 452 -4.63 4.35 4.56
C GLY A 452 -4.45 5.84 4.85
N ASP A 453 -5.49 6.66 4.81
CA ASP A 453 -5.44 8.06 5.20
C ASP A 453 -5.50 8.26 6.73
N PHE A 454 -5.94 7.24 7.49
CA PHE A 454 -5.94 7.18 8.96
C PHE A 454 -4.61 6.64 9.53
N ALA A 455 -3.49 6.98 8.91
CA ALA A 455 -2.18 6.50 9.32
C ALA A 455 -1.54 7.45 10.36
N LEU A 456 -1.28 6.94 11.56
CA LEU A 456 -0.49 7.64 12.57
C LEU A 456 0.98 7.67 12.13
N GLY A 457 1.58 8.86 12.11
CA GLY A 457 2.89 9.09 11.49
C GLY A 457 2.82 9.47 10.00
N GLY A 458 1.60 9.61 9.45
CA GLY A 458 1.37 10.13 8.10
C GLY A 458 1.45 9.11 6.97
N THR A 459 1.31 9.60 5.76
CA THR A 459 1.20 8.79 4.53
C THR A 459 2.42 8.87 3.62
N GLN A 460 3.43 9.68 3.97
CA GLN A 460 4.68 9.84 3.21
C GLN A 460 5.88 9.65 4.14
N LEU A 461 6.28 8.42 4.31
CA LEU A 461 7.36 8.02 5.20
C LEU A 461 8.68 7.76 4.50
N SER A 462 8.67 7.55 3.22
CA SER A 462 9.82 7.19 2.43
C SER A 462 9.80 7.93 1.10
N TYR A 463 10.97 8.37 0.64
CA TYR A 463 11.15 8.95 -0.68
C TYR A 463 11.34 7.87 -1.74
N SER A 464 11.91 6.72 -1.37
CA SER A 464 12.13 5.57 -2.27
C SER A 464 10.91 4.65 -2.35
N GLU A 465 10.12 4.53 -1.28
CA GLU A 465 8.90 3.71 -1.21
C GLU A 465 7.65 4.58 -0.90
N PRO A 466 7.07 5.31 -1.87
CA PRO A 466 5.93 6.21 -1.64
C PRO A 466 4.66 5.52 -1.12
N THR A 467 4.57 4.20 -1.27
CA THR A 467 3.45 3.39 -0.77
C THR A 467 3.54 3.08 0.72
N LEU A 468 4.71 3.31 1.33
CA LEU A 468 4.94 3.05 2.74
C LEU A 468 4.19 4.09 3.59
N LYS A 469 3.35 3.62 4.49
CA LYS A 469 2.52 4.46 5.37
C LYS A 469 2.84 4.19 6.83
N GLY A 470 2.51 5.16 7.69
CA GLY A 470 2.54 4.99 9.13
C GLY A 470 1.58 3.91 9.62
N LEU A 471 1.41 3.81 10.91
CA LEU A 471 0.52 2.83 11.53
C LEU A 471 -0.94 3.18 11.20
N MET A 472 -1.55 2.42 10.31
CA MET A 472 -2.96 2.58 9.98
C MET A 472 -3.81 2.04 11.12
N GLN A 473 -4.75 2.86 11.62
CA GLN A 473 -5.55 2.52 12.79
C GLN A 473 -7.04 2.45 12.49
N MET A 474 -7.74 1.59 13.24
CA MET A 474 -9.19 1.62 13.35
C MET A 474 -9.57 2.81 14.24
N THR A 475 -9.85 3.95 13.62
CA THR A 475 -10.25 5.17 14.33
C THR A 475 -11.72 5.13 14.77
N MET A 476 -12.08 5.95 15.74
CA MET A 476 -13.48 6.05 16.19
C MET A 476 -14.45 6.42 15.05
N PRO A 477 -14.14 7.38 14.13
CA PRO A 477 -14.97 7.65 12.97
C PRO A 477 -15.16 6.45 12.03
N LEU A 478 -14.09 5.69 11.77
CA LEU A 478 -14.17 4.50 10.93
C LEU A 478 -15.01 3.39 11.60
N ALA A 479 -14.80 3.19 12.89
CA ALA A 479 -15.59 2.23 13.67
C ALA A 479 -17.07 2.64 13.76
N ALA A 480 -17.37 3.94 13.90
CA ALA A 480 -18.74 4.46 13.90
C ALA A 480 -19.48 4.11 12.60
N GLU A 481 -18.80 4.20 11.45
CA GLU A 481 -19.37 3.79 10.16
C GLU A 481 -19.65 2.28 10.13
N ILE A 482 -18.63 1.46 10.41
CA ILE A 482 -18.74 -0.02 10.41
C ILE A 482 -19.87 -0.50 11.33
N MET A 483 -19.94 0.04 12.54
CA MET A 483 -20.96 -0.29 13.52
C MET A 483 -22.34 0.25 13.10
N GLY A 484 -22.40 1.43 12.50
CA GLY A 484 -23.62 2.03 11.98
C GLY A 484 -24.24 1.23 10.84
N GLU A 485 -23.41 0.79 9.89
CA GLU A 485 -23.83 -0.12 8.82
C GLU A 485 -24.41 -1.42 9.39
N THR A 486 -23.74 -2.01 10.40
CA THR A 486 -24.21 -3.24 11.06
C THR A 486 -25.55 -3.02 11.79
N ALA A 487 -25.74 -1.86 12.44
CA ALA A 487 -26.99 -1.51 13.08
C ALA A 487 -28.15 -1.40 12.06
N LEU A 488 -27.89 -0.81 10.90
CA LEU A 488 -28.89 -0.72 9.80
C LEU A 488 -29.17 -2.08 9.15
N MET A 489 -28.20 -2.99 9.11
CA MET A 489 -28.46 -4.38 8.67
C MET A 489 -29.43 -5.10 9.62
N LEU A 490 -29.32 -4.85 10.93
CA LEU A 490 -30.22 -5.45 11.93
C LEU A 490 -31.60 -4.82 11.91
N VAL A 491 -31.70 -3.50 11.66
CA VAL A 491 -32.97 -2.74 11.65
C VAL A 491 -33.07 -1.96 10.33
N PRO A 492 -33.39 -2.64 9.20
CA PRO A 492 -33.44 -2.01 7.89
C PRO A 492 -34.57 -1.00 7.77
N ASN A 493 -34.51 -0.14 6.76
CA ASN A 493 -35.48 0.91 6.45
C ASN A 493 -35.61 1.98 7.56
N ARG A 494 -34.54 2.26 8.25
CA ARG A 494 -34.42 3.33 9.23
C ARG A 494 -33.27 4.24 8.86
N THR A 495 -33.24 5.43 9.47
CA THR A 495 -32.19 6.42 9.34
C THR A 495 -31.50 6.62 10.70
N LEU A 496 -30.19 6.74 10.71
CA LEU A 496 -29.44 7.06 11.92
C LEU A 496 -29.77 8.50 12.33
N VAL A 497 -30.18 8.68 13.59
CA VAL A 497 -30.47 10.00 14.18
C VAL A 497 -29.52 10.34 15.32
N ALA A 498 -28.97 9.34 16.02
CA ALA A 498 -27.94 9.60 17.02
C ALA A 498 -27.01 8.39 17.21
N ILE A 499 -25.80 8.66 17.69
CA ILE A 499 -24.87 7.68 18.25
C ILE A 499 -24.62 8.06 19.70
N GLU A 500 -24.74 7.12 20.62
CA GLU A 500 -24.54 7.31 22.05
C GLU A 500 -23.39 6.47 22.56
N ASP A 501 -22.57 7.08 23.43
CA ASP A 501 -21.49 6.44 24.18
C ASP A 501 -20.49 5.64 23.32
N LEU A 502 -20.13 6.18 22.17
CA LEU A 502 -19.04 5.61 21.38
C LEU A 502 -17.74 5.71 22.17
N THR A 503 -17.20 4.56 22.56
CA THR A 503 -16.01 4.47 23.42
C THR A 503 -14.94 3.62 22.76
N CYS A 504 -13.70 4.13 22.71
CA CYS A 504 -12.50 3.41 22.28
C CYS A 504 -11.70 2.95 23.51
N ARG A 505 -11.75 1.66 23.83
CA ARG A 505 -11.05 1.09 25.00
C ARG A 505 -9.59 0.77 24.70
N ARG A 506 -9.30 0.41 23.45
CA ARG A 506 -7.98 0.05 22.97
C ARG A 506 -7.80 0.46 21.50
N SER A 507 -6.62 0.95 21.19
CA SER A 507 -6.21 1.16 19.81
C SER A 507 -5.97 -0.17 19.07
N VAL A 508 -6.45 -0.28 17.83
CA VAL A 508 -6.27 -1.45 16.98
C VAL A 508 -5.74 -1.00 15.62
N ALA A 509 -4.72 -1.70 15.13
CA ALA A 509 -4.03 -1.34 13.91
C ALA A 509 -4.29 -2.33 12.77
N PHE A 510 -4.19 -1.84 11.54
CA PHE A 510 -4.20 -2.65 10.32
C PHE A 510 -2.79 -3.17 10.03
N GLU A 511 -2.43 -4.26 10.68
CA GLU A 511 -1.15 -4.91 10.40
C GLU A 511 -1.13 -5.47 8.97
N ASP A 512 -0.03 -5.27 8.24
CA ASP A 512 0.09 -5.60 6.82
C ASP A 512 -1.06 -5.05 5.94
N GLY A 513 -1.67 -3.93 6.37
CA GLY A 513 -2.79 -3.31 5.67
C GLY A 513 -4.10 -4.09 5.76
N ALA A 514 -4.25 -4.98 6.74
CA ALA A 514 -5.48 -5.72 7.01
C ALA A 514 -5.78 -5.86 8.50
N LEU A 515 -7.06 -5.98 8.83
CA LEU A 515 -7.57 -6.18 10.19
C LEU A 515 -8.82 -7.07 10.12
N THR A 516 -8.86 -8.10 10.95
CA THR A 516 -10.06 -8.94 11.10
C THR A 516 -10.79 -8.54 12.37
N VAL A 517 -12.08 -8.28 12.25
CA VAL A 517 -12.93 -7.92 13.40
C VAL A 517 -14.18 -8.80 13.50
N LEU A 518 -14.63 -8.99 14.71
CA LEU A 518 -15.93 -9.53 15.03
C LEU A 518 -16.83 -8.36 15.46
N ILE A 519 -18.02 -8.24 14.83
CA ILE A 519 -18.97 -7.16 15.08
C ILE A 519 -20.26 -7.80 15.58
N ARG A 520 -20.70 -7.43 16.79
CA ARG A 520 -21.95 -7.90 17.37
C ARG A 520 -22.89 -6.74 17.58
N ALA A 521 -24.08 -6.83 17.01
CA ALA A 521 -25.14 -5.86 17.20
C ALA A 521 -26.35 -6.52 17.86
N GLU A 522 -26.92 -5.87 18.86
CA GLU A 522 -28.10 -6.29 19.59
C GLU A 522 -29.08 -5.14 19.74
N ARG A 523 -30.35 -5.43 19.51
CA ARG A 523 -31.41 -4.46 19.75
C ARG A 523 -31.61 -4.30 21.27
N VAL A 524 -31.59 -3.07 21.74
CA VAL A 524 -31.80 -2.74 23.16
C VAL A 524 -33.08 -1.89 23.34
N ALA A 525 -33.50 -1.69 24.58
CA ALA A 525 -34.64 -0.83 24.87
C ALA A 525 -34.39 0.60 24.37
N SER A 526 -35.37 1.21 23.74
CA SER A 526 -35.32 2.59 23.25
C SER A 526 -36.17 3.52 24.13
N SER A 527 -35.84 4.80 24.11
CA SER A 527 -36.56 5.83 24.87
C SER A 527 -37.99 6.11 24.34
N SER A 528 -38.29 5.68 23.11
CA SER A 528 -39.57 5.86 22.45
C SER A 528 -39.88 4.69 21.53
N PRO A 529 -41.18 4.28 21.35
CA PRO A 529 -41.57 3.24 20.39
C PRO A 529 -41.25 3.57 18.92
N GLU A 530 -41.08 4.85 18.59
CA GLU A 530 -40.76 5.31 17.24
C GLU A 530 -39.29 5.12 16.91
N LEU A 531 -38.46 5.01 17.94
CA LEU A 531 -37.02 4.82 17.83
C LEU A 531 -36.65 3.34 17.97
N ALA A 532 -35.54 2.96 17.34
CA ALA A 532 -34.89 1.69 17.59
C ALA A 532 -33.47 1.96 18.08
N ALA A 533 -33.11 1.37 19.21
CA ALA A 533 -31.76 1.47 19.75
C ALA A 533 -31.05 0.12 19.50
N VAL A 534 -29.82 0.20 18.94
CA VAL A 534 -28.98 -0.96 18.65
C VAL A 534 -27.62 -0.76 19.30
N LYS A 535 -27.29 -1.60 20.27
CA LYS A 535 -25.95 -1.64 20.84
C LYS A 535 -25.05 -2.46 19.93
N VAL A 536 -23.92 -1.87 19.52
CA VAL A 536 -22.94 -2.54 18.66
C VAL A 536 -21.59 -2.57 19.34
N GLN A 537 -20.93 -3.72 19.28
CA GLN A 537 -19.61 -3.95 19.82
C GLN A 537 -18.68 -4.47 18.71
N LEU A 538 -17.48 -3.94 18.67
CA LEU A 538 -16.41 -4.33 17.74
C LEU A 538 -15.26 -4.95 18.54
N ARG A 539 -14.84 -6.17 18.17
CA ARG A 539 -13.73 -6.89 18.79
C ARG A 539 -12.66 -7.20 17.75
N ASP A 540 -11.40 -7.08 18.12
CA ASP A 540 -10.29 -7.56 17.31
C ASP A 540 -10.27 -9.09 17.30
N ASP A 541 -10.40 -9.67 16.10
CA ASP A 541 -10.40 -11.11 15.85
C ASP A 541 -9.25 -11.51 14.90
N SER A 542 -8.19 -10.70 14.90
CA SER A 542 -7.00 -10.98 14.10
C SER A 542 -6.23 -12.19 14.65
N PRO A 543 -5.59 -12.99 13.79
CA PRO A 543 -4.79 -14.13 14.24
C PRO A 543 -3.72 -13.72 15.25
N GLY A 544 -3.73 -14.36 16.43
CA GLY A 544 -2.79 -14.05 17.52
C GLY A 544 -3.25 -12.97 18.49
N SER A 545 -4.41 -12.32 18.27
CA SER A 545 -4.98 -11.40 19.25
C SER A 545 -5.42 -12.16 20.51
N ALA A 546 -4.84 -11.79 21.63
CA ALA A 546 -5.21 -12.34 22.95
C ALA A 546 -6.35 -11.55 23.62
N TYR A 547 -6.80 -10.47 23.00
CA TYR A 547 -7.77 -9.55 23.57
C TYR A 547 -9.21 -9.98 23.27
N THR A 548 -9.93 -10.40 24.30
CA THR A 548 -11.30 -10.97 24.19
C THR A 548 -12.43 -9.96 24.40
N TRP A 549 -12.13 -8.76 24.90
CA TRP A 549 -13.12 -7.71 25.15
C TRP A 549 -13.37 -6.84 23.92
N PRO A 550 -14.53 -6.17 23.83
CA PRO A 550 -14.78 -5.19 22.79
C PRO A 550 -13.73 -4.06 22.84
N VAL A 551 -13.11 -3.78 21.71
CA VAL A 551 -12.15 -2.66 21.55
C VAL A 551 -12.90 -1.34 21.39
N MET A 552 -14.07 -1.37 20.76
CA MET A 552 -14.98 -0.23 20.64
C MET A 552 -16.43 -0.67 20.83
N GLU A 553 -17.26 0.19 21.37
CA GLU A 553 -18.70 -0.03 21.51
C GLU A 553 -19.47 1.28 21.45
N ALA A 554 -20.71 1.23 20.95
CA ALA A 554 -21.64 2.36 20.90
C ALA A 554 -23.09 1.88 20.84
N THR A 555 -24.03 2.78 21.10
CA THR A 555 -25.46 2.59 20.84
C THR A 555 -25.91 3.48 19.69
N PHE A 556 -26.52 2.88 18.66
CA PHE A 556 -27.04 3.56 17.49
C PHE A 556 -28.55 3.73 17.63
N VAL A 557 -29.02 4.97 17.55
CA VAL A 557 -30.44 5.34 17.64
C VAL A 557 -30.94 5.59 16.21
N LEU A 558 -31.94 4.79 15.82
CA LEU A 558 -32.48 4.80 14.46
C LEU A 558 -33.95 5.20 14.47
N ALA A 559 -34.34 6.08 13.55
CA ALA A 559 -35.72 6.55 13.37
C ALA A 559 -36.23 6.30 11.93
N LYS A 560 -37.51 6.53 11.66
CA LYS A 560 -38.08 6.48 10.29
C LYS A 560 -37.63 7.65 9.42
N ALA A 561 -37.36 8.80 10.03
CA ALA A 561 -36.89 10.01 9.38
C ALA A 561 -36.03 10.81 10.38
N LEU A 562 -35.25 11.75 9.87
CA LEU A 562 -34.53 12.72 10.69
C LEU A 562 -35.54 13.57 11.49
N PRO A 563 -35.17 14.03 12.70
CA PRO A 563 -36.02 14.93 13.50
C PRO A 563 -36.18 16.28 12.78
N GLU A 564 -37.21 17.03 13.16
CA GLU A 564 -37.33 18.40 12.69
C GLU A 564 -36.16 19.23 13.20
N PRO A 565 -35.53 20.04 12.34
CA PRO A 565 -34.37 20.85 12.74
C PRO A 565 -34.74 21.79 13.92
N GLN A 566 -33.99 21.64 14.99
CA GLN A 566 -34.10 22.59 16.15
C GLN A 566 -32.94 23.58 16.04
N PRO A 567 -33.22 24.89 16.27
CA PRO A 567 -32.15 25.87 16.30
C PRO A 567 -31.21 25.58 17.47
N VAL A 568 -29.93 25.38 17.17
CA VAL A 568 -28.89 25.19 18.19
C VAL A 568 -28.11 26.49 18.36
N THR A 569 -28.07 27.01 19.58
CA THR A 569 -27.30 28.23 19.88
C THR A 569 -25.83 27.83 20.07
N VAL A 570 -24.96 28.34 19.18
CA VAL A 570 -23.51 28.20 19.33
C VAL A 570 -23.02 29.04 20.52
N VAL A 571 -22.37 28.42 21.50
CA VAL A 571 -21.76 29.08 22.62
C VAL A 571 -20.62 29.99 22.13
N PRO A 572 -20.56 31.27 22.43
CA PRO A 572 -19.46 32.15 22.04
C PRO A 572 -18.13 31.73 22.66
N GLN A 573 -17.04 31.98 21.96
CA GLN A 573 -15.69 31.78 22.51
C GLN A 573 -15.37 32.88 23.55
N PHE A 574 -14.58 32.52 24.56
CA PHE A 574 -14.04 33.49 25.50
C PHE A 574 -12.79 34.17 24.93
N LYS A 575 -12.82 35.50 24.75
CA LYS A 575 -11.72 36.31 24.20
C LYS A 575 -11.12 35.69 22.90
N PRO A 576 -11.91 35.55 21.83
CA PRO A 576 -11.43 34.97 20.58
C PRO A 576 -10.36 35.86 19.95
N ARG A 577 -9.42 35.22 19.26
CA ARG A 577 -8.39 35.84 18.44
C ARG A 577 -8.55 35.40 17.01
N THR A 578 -8.38 36.31 16.10
CA THR A 578 -8.36 36.00 14.68
C THR A 578 -7.04 35.31 14.32
N VAL A 579 -7.09 34.15 13.69
CA VAL A 579 -5.91 33.38 13.33
C VAL A 579 -5.69 33.29 11.82
N HIS A 580 -6.76 33.27 11.01
CA HIS A 580 -6.74 33.20 9.54
C HIS A 580 -5.83 32.10 8.97
N TRP A 581 -5.89 30.90 9.53
CA TRP A 581 -5.13 29.77 9.00
C TRP A 581 -5.82 29.16 7.79
N SER A 582 -5.15 29.23 6.65
CA SER A 582 -5.56 28.52 5.43
C SER A 582 -5.16 27.04 5.48
N GLY A 583 -5.67 26.23 4.56
CA GLY A 583 -5.26 24.82 4.45
C GLY A 583 -3.74 24.63 4.35
N ARG A 584 -3.00 25.59 3.77
CA ARG A 584 -1.52 25.54 3.69
C ARG A 584 -0.85 25.77 5.05
N ASP A 585 -1.46 26.55 5.92
CA ASP A 585 -0.98 26.80 7.28
C ASP A 585 -1.32 25.66 8.22
N ILE A 586 -2.35 24.88 7.88
CA ILE A 586 -2.84 23.74 8.65
C ILE A 586 -2.04 22.47 8.30
N TYR A 587 -1.85 22.19 7.00
CA TYR A 587 -1.22 20.94 6.53
C TYR A 587 0.15 21.17 5.88
N PRO A 588 1.19 20.41 6.20
CA PRO A 588 1.27 19.38 7.25
C PRO A 588 1.73 19.92 8.62
N SER A 589 1.91 21.23 8.77
CA SER A 589 2.59 21.82 9.95
C SER A 589 1.85 21.62 11.27
N ARG A 590 0.50 21.61 11.23
CA ARG A 590 -0.36 21.49 12.42
C ARG A 590 -1.10 20.17 12.49
N LEU A 591 -1.49 19.62 11.34
CA LEU A 591 -2.15 18.32 11.22
C LEU A 591 -1.42 17.44 10.21
N SER A 592 -1.02 16.24 10.64
CA SER A 592 -0.42 15.21 9.77
C SER A 592 -1.46 14.12 9.49
N CYS A 593 -1.98 14.07 8.27
CA CYS A 593 -2.98 13.09 7.85
C CYS A 593 -2.91 12.84 6.34
N GLY A 594 -3.56 11.77 5.88
CA GLY A 594 -3.71 11.47 4.47
C GLY A 594 -4.50 12.55 3.72
N HIS A 595 -4.36 12.55 2.40
CA HIS A 595 -4.90 13.63 1.57
C HIS A 595 -6.43 13.76 1.63
N ARG A 596 -7.17 12.63 1.79
CA ARG A 596 -8.64 12.66 1.93
C ARG A 596 -9.13 13.24 3.25
N LEU A 597 -8.28 13.30 4.26
CA LEU A 597 -8.58 13.90 5.56
C LEU A 597 -8.20 15.39 5.63
N ARG A 598 -7.66 15.98 4.57
CA ARG A 598 -7.27 17.40 4.51
C ARG A 598 -8.45 18.28 4.12
N GLY A 599 -9.57 18.14 4.83
CA GLY A 599 -10.81 18.84 4.53
C GLY A 599 -11.03 20.14 5.33
N ILE A 600 -10.21 20.47 6.36
CA ILE A 600 -10.28 21.78 6.99
C ILE A 600 -9.63 22.79 6.04
N THR A 601 -10.45 23.70 5.48
CA THR A 601 -10.01 24.68 4.48
C THR A 601 -9.54 25.98 5.10
N PHE A 602 -10.12 26.35 6.24
CA PHE A 602 -9.83 27.60 6.92
C PHE A 602 -10.15 27.53 8.42
N ALA A 603 -9.36 28.17 9.27
CA ALA A 603 -9.70 28.45 10.65
C ALA A 603 -9.71 29.96 10.87
N GLU A 604 -10.82 30.48 11.37
CA GLU A 604 -11.07 31.90 11.46
C GLU A 604 -10.65 32.46 12.81
N THR A 605 -11.07 31.81 13.89
CA THR A 605 -10.85 32.29 15.26
C THR A 605 -10.38 31.14 16.16
N TRP A 606 -9.52 31.50 17.12
CA TRP A 606 -9.02 30.60 18.15
C TRP A 606 -9.08 31.28 19.52
N SER A 607 -9.37 30.50 20.56
CA SER A 607 -9.27 30.93 21.95
C SER A 607 -8.88 29.74 22.85
N GLU A 608 -8.61 30.01 24.13
CA GLU A 608 -8.40 28.94 25.12
C GLU A 608 -9.65 28.07 25.33
N THR A 609 -10.81 28.53 24.92
CA THR A 609 -12.09 27.81 25.07
C THR A 609 -12.63 27.22 23.77
N GLY A 610 -11.91 27.34 22.64
CA GLY A 610 -12.35 26.70 21.39
C GLY A 610 -11.79 27.30 20.11
N ILE A 611 -12.26 26.79 18.99
CA ILE A 611 -11.86 27.20 17.64
C ILE A 611 -13.06 27.15 16.69
N ASP A 612 -13.13 28.10 15.76
CA ASP A 612 -14.10 28.12 14.66
C ASP A 612 -13.36 27.86 13.34
N TYR A 613 -13.83 26.88 12.57
CA TYR A 613 -13.17 26.44 11.34
C TYR A 613 -14.18 25.99 10.28
N GLU A 614 -13.74 26.05 9.02
CA GLU A 614 -14.49 25.64 7.84
C GLU A 614 -13.98 24.30 7.34
N VAL A 615 -14.91 23.43 6.99
CA VAL A 615 -14.64 22.12 6.43
C VAL A 615 -15.29 21.99 5.06
N GLU A 616 -14.57 21.51 4.07
CA GLU A 616 -15.11 21.07 2.80
C GLU A 616 -15.51 19.60 2.90
N VAL A 617 -16.74 19.27 2.52
CA VAL A 617 -17.26 17.91 2.51
C VAL A 617 -16.43 17.06 1.54
N PRO A 618 -15.78 16.00 2.01
CA PRO A 618 -14.81 15.25 1.20
C PRO A 618 -15.45 14.48 0.05
N GLN A 619 -14.70 14.31 -1.03
CA GLN A 619 -15.09 13.44 -2.13
C GLN A 619 -15.03 11.97 -1.72
N LEU A 620 -16.08 11.22 -2.05
CA LEU A 620 -16.24 9.80 -1.67
C LEU A 620 -15.75 8.84 -2.76
N SER A 621 -15.58 9.32 -3.98
CA SER A 621 -15.09 8.53 -5.10
C SER A 621 -13.71 7.92 -4.81
N GLY A 622 -13.56 6.60 -5.03
CA GLY A 622 -12.31 5.89 -4.78
C GLY A 622 -11.99 5.62 -3.30
N CYS A 623 -12.94 5.82 -2.39
CA CYS A 623 -12.80 5.41 -0.99
C CYS A 623 -12.79 3.89 -0.86
N VAL A 624 -13.67 3.21 -1.60
CA VAL A 624 -13.71 1.77 -1.72
C VAL A 624 -13.58 1.38 -3.20
N THR A 625 -12.99 0.22 -3.48
CA THR A 625 -12.65 -0.16 -4.86
C THR A 625 -13.80 -0.79 -5.64
N TYR A 626 -14.85 -1.22 -4.96
CA TYR A 626 -15.96 -1.96 -5.54
C TYR A 626 -17.22 -1.12 -5.74
N THR A 627 -17.23 0.15 -5.31
CA THR A 627 -18.30 1.10 -5.64
C THR A 627 -17.75 2.51 -5.81
N ARG A 628 -18.31 3.25 -6.77
CA ARG A 628 -17.99 4.68 -6.98
C ARG A 628 -18.73 5.59 -6.00
N PHE A 629 -19.89 5.17 -5.52
CA PHE A 629 -20.81 5.99 -4.74
C PHE A 629 -21.21 5.25 -3.46
N PRO A 630 -20.28 5.13 -2.49
CA PRO A 630 -20.62 4.53 -1.22
C PRO A 630 -21.64 5.40 -0.49
N LEU A 631 -22.72 4.79 -0.03
CA LEU A 631 -23.71 5.44 0.83
C LEU A 631 -23.34 5.19 2.29
N TRP A 632 -22.64 6.14 2.85
CA TRP A 632 -22.20 6.11 4.23
C TRP A 632 -23.34 6.41 5.21
N VAL A 633 -23.30 5.73 6.34
CA VAL A 633 -24.25 5.95 7.46
C VAL A 633 -23.85 7.21 8.24
N VAL A 634 -22.55 7.37 8.47
CA VAL A 634 -21.96 8.47 9.27
C VAL A 634 -21.01 9.33 8.45
N ASN A 635 -20.49 8.83 7.35
CA ASN A 635 -19.35 9.36 6.58
C ASN A 635 -18.08 9.48 7.43
N PRO A 636 -17.26 8.39 7.47
CA PRO A 636 -16.11 8.30 8.38
C PRO A 636 -15.03 9.36 8.09
N LEU A 637 -14.88 9.79 6.83
CA LEU A 637 -13.94 10.85 6.47
C LEU A 637 -14.41 12.20 7.01
N LEU A 638 -15.68 12.55 6.80
CA LEU A 638 -16.21 13.81 7.25
C LEU A 638 -16.18 13.91 8.78
N LEU A 639 -16.61 12.85 9.47
CA LEU A 639 -16.56 12.83 10.94
C LEU A 639 -15.12 12.97 11.44
N ALA A 640 -14.14 12.31 10.80
CA ALA A 640 -12.73 12.42 11.17
C ALA A 640 -12.19 13.85 10.95
N ILE A 641 -12.57 14.49 9.84
CA ILE A 641 -12.18 15.89 9.57
C ILE A 641 -12.79 16.85 10.61
N ILE A 642 -14.07 16.68 10.94
CA ILE A 642 -14.74 17.50 11.96
C ILE A 642 -14.04 17.38 13.32
N VAL A 643 -13.83 16.16 13.82
CA VAL A 643 -13.22 15.99 15.15
C VAL A 643 -11.72 16.35 15.18
N SER A 644 -11.03 16.37 14.03
CA SER A 644 -9.64 16.84 13.94
C SER A 644 -9.49 18.35 14.25
N GLY A 645 -10.60 19.08 14.32
CA GLY A 645 -10.63 20.45 14.84
C GLY A 645 -10.09 20.56 16.26
N TYR A 646 -10.22 19.49 17.10
CA TYR A 646 -9.59 19.45 18.42
C TYR A 646 -8.04 19.44 18.29
N SER A 647 -7.48 18.61 17.44
CA SER A 647 -6.02 18.58 17.22
C SER A 647 -5.51 19.90 16.63
N LEU A 648 -6.30 20.56 15.77
CA LEU A 648 -5.99 21.88 15.25
C LEU A 648 -5.99 22.92 16.36
N TRP A 649 -7.01 22.92 17.22
CA TRP A 649 -7.09 23.80 18.39
C TRP A 649 -5.88 23.61 19.32
N HIS A 650 -5.53 22.34 19.62
CA HIS A 650 -4.42 21.97 20.47
C HIS A 650 -3.04 22.35 19.88
N SER A 651 -2.93 22.49 18.56
CA SER A 651 -1.67 22.81 17.86
C SER A 651 -1.21 24.26 18.03
N HIS A 652 -1.99 25.15 18.67
CA HIS A 652 -1.62 26.56 18.82
C HIS A 652 -0.49 26.75 19.82
N GLU A 653 0.55 27.48 19.43
CA GLU A 653 1.81 27.67 20.21
C GLU A 653 1.63 28.18 21.64
N ARG A 654 0.57 28.97 21.91
CA ARG A 654 0.30 29.49 23.26
C ARG A 654 -0.31 28.45 24.17
N PHE A 655 -1.07 27.53 23.59
CA PHE A 655 -1.68 26.45 24.34
C PHE A 655 -0.66 25.38 24.71
N SER A 656 0.36 25.20 23.88
CA SER A 656 1.45 24.23 24.11
C SER A 656 2.33 24.56 25.30
N ARG A 657 2.17 25.73 25.95
CA ARG A 657 3.07 26.14 27.03
C ARG A 657 2.60 25.74 28.43
N TRP A 658 1.33 25.96 28.80
CA TRP A 658 0.86 25.70 30.17
C TRP A 658 -0.65 25.51 30.26
N ILE A 659 -1.11 24.40 30.86
CA ILE A 659 -2.43 24.27 31.50
C ILE A 659 -2.21 24.08 32.99
N GLY A 660 -2.64 25.03 33.79
CA GLY A 660 -2.32 25.06 35.20
C GLY A 660 -0.83 25.26 35.43
N ASN A 661 -0.19 24.34 36.19
CA ASN A 661 1.25 24.35 36.46
C ASN A 661 2.03 23.36 35.60
N GLU A 662 1.39 22.65 34.64
CA GLU A 662 2.02 21.62 33.82
C GLU A 662 2.34 22.12 32.41
N ARG A 663 3.48 21.69 31.89
CA ARG A 663 3.97 22.02 30.57
C ARG A 663 3.36 21.09 29.53
N MET A 664 2.61 21.66 28.60
CA MET A 664 1.88 20.91 27.56
C MET A 664 2.66 20.72 26.25
N ASP A 665 3.89 21.23 26.19
CA ASP A 665 4.77 21.05 25.00
C ASP A 665 5.05 19.57 24.70
N ASP A 666 4.92 18.73 25.71
CA ASP A 666 5.23 17.30 25.70
C ASP A 666 3.95 16.45 25.75
N ALA A 667 2.81 16.99 25.26
CA ALA A 667 1.53 16.29 25.28
C ALA A 667 1.14 15.75 23.90
N TYR A 668 0.64 14.52 23.87
CA TYR A 668 -0.04 13.88 22.77
C TYR A 668 -1.45 13.50 23.21
N SER A 669 -2.45 13.68 22.35
CA SER A 669 -3.82 13.31 22.68
C SER A 669 -4.34 12.22 21.73
N SER A 670 -5.23 11.40 22.27
CA SER A 670 -5.92 10.36 21.53
C SER A 670 -7.41 10.34 21.84
N PRO A 671 -8.29 10.16 20.84
CA PRO A 671 -9.72 10.05 21.05
C PRO A 671 -10.07 8.86 21.96
N PHE A 672 -10.92 9.10 22.96
CA PHE A 672 -11.33 8.08 23.91
C PHE A 672 -12.82 7.81 23.90
N ARG A 673 -13.66 8.88 23.89
CA ARG A 673 -15.11 8.75 23.97
C ARG A 673 -15.80 9.86 23.21
N MET A 674 -16.95 9.56 22.63
CA MET A 674 -17.95 10.51 22.17
C MET A 674 -19.24 10.18 22.90
N ARG A 675 -19.69 11.07 23.79
CA ARG A 675 -20.90 10.83 24.57
C ARG A 675 -22.12 10.75 23.67
N ARG A 676 -22.25 11.70 22.73
CA ARG A 676 -23.38 11.73 21.82
C ARG A 676 -23.04 12.46 20.51
N LEU A 677 -23.50 11.92 19.41
CA LEU A 677 -23.63 12.60 18.13
C LEU A 677 -25.12 12.62 17.77
N ASP A 678 -25.69 13.79 17.59
CA ASP A 678 -27.03 14.01 17.06
C ASP A 678 -26.94 14.46 15.60
N ILE A 679 -27.66 13.76 14.71
CA ILE A 679 -27.79 14.09 13.29
C ILE A 679 -29.14 14.80 13.10
N ILE A 680 -29.08 16.08 12.74
CA ILE A 680 -30.26 16.96 12.69
C ILE A 680 -30.72 17.15 11.25
N ALA A 681 -29.79 17.28 10.31
CA ALA A 681 -30.11 17.45 8.90
C ALA A 681 -29.18 16.61 8.02
N PRO A 682 -29.59 16.32 6.76
CA PRO A 682 -28.74 15.59 5.83
C PRO A 682 -27.42 16.33 5.58
N ILE A 683 -26.34 15.56 5.42
CA ILE A 683 -25.02 16.09 5.07
C ILE A 683 -25.10 16.74 3.68
N PRO A 684 -24.57 17.96 3.48
CA PRO A 684 -24.51 18.61 2.18
C PRO A 684 -23.69 17.80 1.15
N LYS A 685 -23.85 18.12 -0.14
CA LYS A 685 -23.13 17.47 -1.24
C LYS A 685 -21.61 17.62 -1.07
N GLU A 686 -20.89 16.68 -1.68
CA GLU A 686 -19.42 16.74 -1.82
C GLU A 686 -18.97 18.11 -2.35
N GLY A 687 -17.88 18.65 -1.80
CA GLY A 687 -17.36 19.98 -2.14
C GLY A 687 -18.12 21.15 -1.49
N SER A 688 -19.23 20.92 -0.80
CA SER A 688 -19.89 21.96 -0.03
C SER A 688 -19.07 22.36 1.19
N LYS A 689 -19.18 23.62 1.61
CA LYS A 689 -18.51 24.13 2.80
C LYS A 689 -19.47 24.12 3.98
N ILE A 690 -18.99 23.62 5.12
CA ILE A 690 -19.68 23.62 6.39
C ILE A 690 -18.84 24.32 7.45
N LYS A 691 -19.46 24.89 8.46
CA LYS A 691 -18.78 25.55 9.58
C LYS A 691 -18.86 24.69 10.83
N CYS A 692 -17.74 24.58 11.53
CA CYS A 692 -17.62 23.83 12.76
C CYS A 692 -17.20 24.75 13.90
N TYR A 693 -17.91 24.64 15.03
CA TYR A 693 -17.69 25.42 16.22
C TYR A 693 -17.35 24.49 17.38
N LEU A 694 -16.05 24.35 17.65
CA LEU A 694 -15.56 23.52 18.76
C LEU A 694 -15.46 24.36 20.04
N ARG A 695 -16.05 23.85 21.13
CA ARG A 695 -16.04 24.50 22.46
C ARG A 695 -15.57 23.52 23.52
N LEU A 696 -14.56 23.92 24.29
CA LEU A 696 -14.07 23.13 25.43
C LEU A 696 -15.10 23.21 26.54
N THR A 697 -15.49 22.03 27.07
CA THR A 697 -16.41 21.88 28.20
C THR A 697 -15.70 21.39 29.47
N GLY A 698 -14.47 20.84 29.32
CA GLY A 698 -13.65 20.41 30.44
C GLY A 698 -12.21 20.21 30.01
N VAL A 699 -11.28 20.68 30.86
CA VAL A 699 -9.84 20.51 30.63
C VAL A 699 -9.18 20.05 31.91
N THR A 700 -8.49 18.91 31.86
CA THR A 700 -7.65 18.36 32.93
C THR A 700 -6.30 17.96 32.33
N PRO A 701 -5.25 17.73 33.14
CA PRO A 701 -3.97 17.25 32.62
C PRO A 701 -4.02 15.90 31.88
N LYS A 702 -5.08 15.09 32.11
CA LYS A 702 -5.22 13.75 31.54
C LYS A 702 -6.36 13.61 30.53
N SER A 703 -7.26 14.57 30.46
CA SER A 703 -8.44 14.51 29.61
C SER A 703 -8.99 15.88 29.26
N HIS A 704 -9.32 16.06 27.99
CA HIS A 704 -10.02 17.26 27.50
C HIS A 704 -11.37 16.84 26.94
N LEU A 705 -12.41 17.62 27.27
CA LEU A 705 -13.75 17.44 26.74
C LEU A 705 -14.15 18.65 25.89
N CYS A 706 -14.80 18.39 24.78
CA CYS A 706 -15.36 19.45 23.95
C CYS A 706 -16.69 19.03 23.31
N ASP A 707 -17.47 20.05 22.94
CA ASP A 707 -18.64 19.91 22.09
C ASP A 707 -18.36 20.57 20.73
N ILE A 708 -18.91 19.98 19.65
CA ILE A 708 -18.73 20.51 18.29
C ILE A 708 -20.11 20.68 17.66
N THR A 709 -20.47 21.92 17.30
CA THR A 709 -21.65 22.21 16.51
C THR A 709 -21.24 22.31 15.05
N VAL A 710 -21.96 21.61 14.18
CA VAL A 710 -21.75 21.63 12.73
C VAL A 710 -22.91 22.34 12.07
N SER A 711 -22.64 23.37 11.26
CA SER A 711 -23.67 24.11 10.52
C SER A 711 -23.37 24.17 9.03
N ASP A 712 -24.42 24.39 8.24
CA ASP A 712 -24.30 24.69 6.81
C ASP A 712 -23.81 26.13 6.58
N GLY A 713 -23.67 26.54 5.33
CA GLY A 713 -23.23 27.88 4.95
C GLY A 713 -24.21 28.98 5.37
N ASP A 714 -25.49 28.66 5.57
CA ASP A 714 -26.57 29.57 5.89
C ASP A 714 -26.89 29.65 7.40
N GLY A 715 -26.15 28.87 8.22
CA GLY A 715 -26.29 28.85 9.68
C GLY A 715 -27.28 27.81 10.21
N GLY A 716 -27.84 26.95 9.36
CA GLY A 716 -28.65 25.80 9.76
C GLY A 716 -27.78 24.73 10.44
N THR A 717 -28.26 24.16 11.57
CA THR A 717 -27.54 23.11 12.26
C THR A 717 -27.69 21.78 11.54
N LEU A 718 -26.56 21.11 11.22
CA LEU A 718 -26.51 19.80 10.57
C LEU A 718 -26.34 18.68 11.60
N ALA A 719 -25.45 18.86 12.56
CA ALA A 719 -25.14 17.86 13.57
C ALA A 719 -24.55 18.52 14.84
N VAL A 720 -24.64 17.81 15.95
CA VAL A 720 -24.01 18.22 17.22
C VAL A 720 -23.28 17.02 17.81
N ILE A 721 -22.00 17.18 18.09
CA ILE A 721 -21.19 16.23 18.85
C ILE A 721 -21.08 16.77 20.28
N SER A 722 -21.52 16.02 21.26
CA SER A 722 -21.47 16.39 22.67
C SER A 722 -20.55 15.45 23.44
N GLY A 723 -19.68 16.04 24.26
CA GLY A 723 -18.75 15.30 25.12
C GLY A 723 -17.76 14.43 24.31
N TRP A 724 -17.15 14.99 23.27
CA TRP A 724 -15.96 14.43 22.66
C TRP A 724 -14.80 14.52 23.65
N GLU A 725 -14.25 13.38 24.03
CA GLU A 725 -13.19 13.26 25.03
C GLU A 725 -11.90 12.77 24.41
N GLU A 726 -10.84 13.55 24.61
CA GLU A 726 -9.46 13.20 24.27
C GLU A 726 -8.69 12.86 25.55
N ARG A 727 -8.00 11.74 25.57
CA ARG A 727 -7.03 11.44 26.62
C ARG A 727 -5.69 12.06 26.26
N VAL A 728 -5.07 12.71 27.26
CA VAL A 728 -3.78 13.38 27.10
C VAL A 728 -2.69 12.53 27.74
N GLU A 729 -1.63 12.31 26.98
CA GLU A 729 -0.44 11.55 27.39
C GLU A 729 0.77 12.46 27.27
N HIS A 730 1.64 12.44 28.29
CA HIS A 730 2.90 13.17 28.26
C HIS A 730 3.95 12.34 27.52
N VAL A 731 4.38 12.85 26.37
CA VAL A 731 5.46 12.27 25.56
C VAL A 731 6.47 13.37 25.25
N ARG A 732 7.74 13.02 25.14
CA ARG A 732 8.79 14.00 24.80
C ARG A 732 8.48 14.65 23.47
N ARG A 733 8.78 15.95 23.37
CA ARG A 733 8.50 16.74 22.17
C ARG A 733 9.08 16.11 20.90
N GLU A 734 10.30 15.58 20.98
CA GLU A 734 10.99 14.96 19.86
C GLU A 734 10.19 13.76 19.31
N TYR A 735 9.50 13.01 20.16
CA TYR A 735 8.67 11.87 19.76
C TYR A 735 7.40 12.33 19.06
N ARG A 736 6.74 13.36 19.58
CA ARG A 736 5.60 13.98 18.92
C ARG A 736 6.00 14.55 17.55
N ASP A 737 7.12 15.28 17.48
CA ASP A 737 7.61 15.87 16.25
C ASP A 737 7.95 14.79 15.20
N LEU A 738 8.46 13.63 15.60
CA LEU A 738 8.68 12.48 14.70
C LEU A 738 7.35 11.96 14.15
N ILE A 739 6.27 11.86 14.94
CA ILE A 739 4.96 11.43 14.46
C ILE A 739 4.39 12.46 13.46
N MET A 740 4.55 13.74 13.75
CA MET A 740 3.98 14.82 12.94
C MET A 740 4.77 15.08 11.66
N GLN A 741 6.09 14.94 11.67
CA GLN A 741 7.01 15.25 10.58
C GLN A 741 8.13 14.20 10.44
N PRO A 742 7.82 12.95 10.14
CA PRO A 742 8.77 11.84 10.18
C PRO A 742 9.97 12.02 9.24
N ALA A 743 9.77 12.64 8.08
CA ALA A 743 10.83 12.82 7.10
C ALA A 743 11.90 13.85 7.51
N THR A 744 11.59 14.76 8.42
CA THR A 744 12.49 15.88 8.78
C THR A 744 12.92 15.89 10.23
N SER A 745 12.19 15.24 11.11
CA SER A 745 12.47 15.21 12.55
C SER A 745 13.60 14.24 12.91
N PHE A 746 14.22 14.49 14.04
CA PHE A 746 15.22 13.64 14.67
C PHE A 746 14.89 13.53 16.16
N ILE A 747 14.92 12.32 16.70
CA ILE A 747 14.76 12.11 18.15
C ILE A 747 16.10 11.99 18.87
N THR A 748 17.17 11.79 18.12
CA THR A 748 18.53 11.66 18.63
C THR A 748 19.25 13.02 18.68
N LYS A 749 20.31 13.10 19.49
CA LYS A 749 21.23 14.22 19.54
C LYS A 749 22.57 13.83 18.92
N PRO A 750 23.29 14.75 18.23
CA PRO A 750 24.64 14.48 17.73
C PRO A 750 25.67 14.60 18.84
N VAL A 751 26.73 13.79 18.78
CA VAL A 751 27.96 13.99 19.53
C VAL A 751 28.85 14.93 18.72
N SER A 752 29.49 15.90 19.35
CA SER A 752 30.37 16.82 18.62
C SER A 752 31.63 16.11 18.06
N ALA A 753 32.18 16.61 16.95
CA ALA A 753 33.38 16.03 16.34
C ALA A 753 34.58 16.01 17.32
N GLU A 754 34.69 17.02 18.19
CA GLU A 754 35.71 17.09 19.23
C GLU A 754 35.54 15.96 20.25
N GLN A 755 34.31 15.70 20.68
CA GLN A 755 34.01 14.59 21.58
C GLN A 755 34.28 13.23 20.95
N LEU A 756 34.10 13.09 19.62
CA LEU A 756 34.44 11.89 18.86
C LEU A 756 35.96 11.70 18.71
N GLY A 757 36.77 12.73 18.96
CA GLY A 757 38.22 12.66 18.94
C GLY A 757 38.89 12.61 17.59
N ASN A 758 38.13 12.75 16.49
CA ASN A 758 38.72 12.78 15.14
C ASN A 758 38.01 13.79 14.24
N PRO A 759 38.36 15.09 14.38
CA PRO A 759 37.69 16.15 13.60
C PRO A 759 38.02 16.14 12.09
N SER A 760 39.00 15.36 11.65
CA SER A 760 39.46 15.33 10.24
C SER A 760 38.69 14.28 9.37
N LEU A 761 37.81 13.48 9.96
CA LEU A 761 36.98 12.49 9.26
C LEU A 761 35.58 13.03 9.04
N ASP A 762 34.99 12.65 7.91
CA ASP A 762 33.55 12.83 7.65
C ASP A 762 32.79 11.81 8.50
N VAL A 763 32.32 12.23 9.67
CA VAL A 763 31.63 11.40 10.65
C VAL A 763 30.37 12.10 11.12
N SER A 764 29.27 11.36 11.21
CA SER A 764 28.06 11.78 11.91
C SER A 764 27.67 10.77 12.98
N SER A 765 27.04 11.28 14.03
CA SER A 765 26.62 10.49 15.18
C SER A 765 25.17 10.81 15.56
N ALA A 766 24.57 9.90 16.28
CA ALA A 766 23.22 10.08 16.81
C ALA A 766 23.07 9.27 18.10
N PHE A 767 22.68 9.87 19.20
CA PHE A 767 22.47 9.17 20.46
C PHE A 767 21.16 9.56 21.15
N VAL A 768 20.62 8.65 21.92
CA VAL A 768 19.46 8.83 22.80
C VAL A 768 19.83 8.36 24.20
N THR A 769 19.46 9.13 25.20
CA THR A 769 19.51 8.77 26.61
C THR A 769 18.12 8.64 27.18
N ASP A 770 17.96 7.88 28.24
CA ASP A 770 16.68 7.72 28.93
C ASP A 770 15.59 7.17 27.97
N VAL A 771 15.85 6.02 27.35
CA VAL A 771 14.87 5.32 26.52
C VAL A 771 13.58 5.11 27.33
N PRO A 772 12.41 5.60 26.85
CA PRO A 772 11.20 5.65 27.66
C PRO A 772 10.45 4.31 27.66
N TYR A 773 11.05 3.27 28.22
CA TYR A 773 10.46 1.92 28.31
C TYR A 773 9.01 1.91 28.81
N PRO A 774 8.65 2.65 29.90
CA PRO A 774 7.28 2.61 30.41
C PRO A 774 6.23 3.05 29.39
N VAL A 775 6.56 3.91 28.45
CA VAL A 775 5.66 4.37 27.39
C VAL A 775 5.48 3.27 26.33
N PHE A 776 6.56 2.53 26.03
CA PHE A 776 6.56 1.49 25.00
C PHE A 776 6.10 0.13 25.50
N GLU A 777 6.13 -0.12 26.81
CA GLU A 777 5.72 -1.37 27.46
C GLU A 777 4.23 -1.42 27.82
N ARG A 778 3.44 -0.48 27.35
CA ARG A 778 1.98 -0.48 27.58
C ARG A 778 1.31 -1.69 26.92
N ASP A 779 0.23 -2.15 27.51
CA ASP A 779 -0.54 -3.33 27.07
C ASP A 779 -0.99 -3.28 25.60
N ASP A 780 -1.17 -2.09 25.04
CA ASP A 780 -1.59 -1.90 23.65
C ASP A 780 -0.43 -1.78 22.66
N GLU A 781 0.80 -1.67 23.14
CA GLU A 781 2.04 -1.49 22.34
C GLU A 781 1.94 -0.41 21.23
N VAL A 782 0.96 0.49 21.29
CA VAL A 782 0.64 1.43 20.21
C VAL A 782 1.84 2.34 19.85
N TRP A 783 2.61 2.74 20.87
CA TRP A 783 3.80 3.57 20.66
C TRP A 783 4.91 2.80 19.96
N LEU A 784 5.17 1.56 20.39
CA LEU A 784 6.17 0.70 19.78
C LEU A 784 5.84 0.40 18.32
N GLN A 785 4.57 0.08 18.04
CA GLN A 785 4.08 -0.13 16.69
C GLN A 785 4.16 1.14 15.84
N THR A 786 3.76 2.28 16.38
CA THR A 786 3.82 3.57 15.67
C THR A 786 5.25 3.92 15.24
N PHE A 787 6.19 3.85 16.17
CA PHE A 787 7.60 4.15 15.89
C PHE A 787 8.20 3.14 14.91
N SER A 788 7.90 1.85 15.06
CA SER A 788 8.36 0.85 14.10
C SER A 788 7.85 1.13 12.69
N HIS A 789 6.59 1.60 12.54
CA HIS A 789 6.03 1.95 11.23
C HIS A 789 6.60 3.26 10.68
N ILE A 790 7.03 4.20 11.50
CA ILE A 790 7.65 5.44 11.04
C ILE A 790 9.09 5.21 10.60
N VAL A 791 9.86 4.45 11.37
CA VAL A 791 11.31 4.35 11.23
C VAL A 791 11.76 3.22 10.30
N LEU A 792 11.03 2.10 10.30
CA LEU A 792 11.44 0.89 9.58
C LEU A 792 10.88 0.84 8.16
N GLY A 793 11.71 0.45 7.21
CA GLY A 793 11.29 0.08 5.85
C GLY A 793 10.47 -1.22 5.85
N ALA A 794 9.81 -1.53 4.73
CA ALA A 794 8.88 -2.67 4.64
C ALA A 794 9.48 -4.00 5.12
N LYS A 795 10.73 -4.28 4.77
CA LYS A 795 11.41 -5.52 5.20
C LYS A 795 11.67 -5.53 6.70
N GLU A 796 12.23 -4.46 7.24
CA GLU A 796 12.56 -4.39 8.66
C GLU A 796 11.32 -4.45 9.55
N ARG A 797 10.17 -3.89 9.12
CA ARG A 797 8.88 -4.03 9.84
C ARG A 797 8.48 -5.49 9.99
N LYS A 798 8.67 -6.29 8.93
CA LYS A 798 8.39 -7.73 8.96
C LYS A 798 9.32 -8.46 9.94
N ASP A 799 10.61 -8.17 9.87
CA ASP A 799 11.61 -8.78 10.74
C ASP A 799 11.37 -8.41 12.21
N PHE A 800 11.04 -7.14 12.48
CA PHE A 800 10.70 -6.62 13.80
C PHE A 800 9.48 -7.33 14.43
N ARG A 801 8.43 -7.55 13.64
CA ARG A 801 7.21 -8.22 14.09
C ARG A 801 7.47 -9.69 14.47
N LEU A 802 8.32 -10.36 13.74
CA LEU A 802 8.70 -11.77 13.98
C LEU A 802 9.78 -11.92 15.04
N MET A 803 10.31 -10.81 15.56
CA MET A 803 11.39 -10.85 16.55
C MET A 803 10.91 -11.46 17.87
N PRO A 804 11.56 -12.55 18.34
CA PRO A 804 11.26 -13.14 19.63
C PRO A 804 11.81 -12.26 20.77
N GLY A 805 11.11 -12.25 21.89
CA GLY A 805 11.59 -11.59 23.11
C GLY A 805 10.55 -10.64 23.73
N SER A 806 10.93 -10.02 24.83
CA SER A 806 10.10 -9.06 25.56
C SER A 806 9.95 -7.75 24.79
N THR A 807 8.95 -6.96 25.12
CA THR A 807 8.74 -5.61 24.61
C THR A 807 9.96 -4.71 24.86
N ALA A 808 10.61 -4.87 26.04
CA ALA A 808 11.87 -4.16 26.35
C ALA A 808 12.96 -4.45 25.30
N ARG A 809 13.20 -5.72 24.96
CA ARG A 809 14.20 -6.10 23.96
C ARG A 809 13.84 -5.55 22.55
N ARG A 810 12.57 -5.57 22.21
CA ARG A 810 12.08 -4.99 20.91
C ARG A 810 12.28 -3.47 20.89
N THR A 811 12.01 -2.79 22.01
CA THR A 811 12.24 -1.36 22.18
C THR A 811 13.73 -1.02 22.02
N GLU A 812 14.61 -1.74 22.70
CA GLU A 812 16.06 -1.57 22.62
C GLU A 812 16.57 -1.75 21.17
N TRP A 813 16.13 -2.78 20.49
CA TRP A 813 16.48 -3.02 19.10
C TRP A 813 15.98 -1.89 18.19
N LEU A 814 14.75 -1.41 18.38
CA LEU A 814 14.17 -0.33 17.59
C LEU A 814 14.97 0.98 17.78
N PHE A 815 15.30 1.33 19.01
CA PHE A 815 16.11 2.53 19.29
C PHE A 815 17.53 2.42 18.74
N GLY A 816 18.12 1.22 18.73
CA GLY A 816 19.37 0.96 18.01
C GLY A 816 19.26 1.28 16.52
N ARG A 817 18.17 0.88 15.90
CA ARG A 817 17.88 1.21 14.49
C ARG A 817 17.68 2.71 14.28
N ILE A 818 16.92 3.37 15.14
CA ILE A 818 16.71 4.83 15.09
C ILE A 818 18.07 5.55 15.14
N ALA A 819 18.91 5.24 16.12
CA ALA A 819 20.18 5.92 16.30
C ALA A 819 21.08 5.81 15.05
N VAL A 820 21.25 4.63 14.50
CA VAL A 820 22.11 4.46 13.33
C VAL A 820 21.50 5.04 12.05
N LYS A 821 20.20 4.94 11.85
CA LYS A 821 19.53 5.54 10.69
C LYS A 821 19.60 7.06 10.72
N GLU A 822 19.37 7.65 11.89
CA GLU A 822 19.52 9.09 12.06
C GLU A 822 20.98 9.56 11.93
N ALA A 823 21.98 8.75 12.33
CA ALA A 823 23.40 9.05 12.05
C ALA A 823 23.67 9.07 10.54
N VAL A 824 23.16 8.10 9.78
CA VAL A 824 23.24 8.07 8.31
C VAL A 824 22.52 9.28 7.69
N ARG A 825 21.32 9.60 8.14
CA ARG A 825 20.56 10.77 7.63
C ARG A 825 21.29 12.09 7.90
N ARG A 826 21.90 12.25 9.09
CA ARG A 826 22.73 13.43 9.40
C ARG A 826 23.94 13.48 8.48
N PHE A 827 24.64 12.36 8.29
CA PHE A 827 25.75 12.26 7.37
C PHE A 827 25.36 12.72 5.96
N LEU A 828 24.27 12.18 5.41
CA LEU A 828 23.76 12.53 4.09
C LEU A 828 23.36 14.02 3.99
N LYS A 829 22.75 14.55 5.05
CA LYS A 829 22.34 15.95 5.11
C LYS A 829 23.55 16.90 5.19
N ASP A 830 24.49 16.61 6.09
CA ASP A 830 25.55 17.54 6.44
C ASP A 830 26.66 17.58 5.39
N TYR A 831 27.01 16.43 4.80
CA TYR A 831 28.07 16.31 3.80
C TYR A 831 27.59 16.33 2.34
N TYR A 832 26.36 15.90 2.07
CA TYR A 832 25.83 15.81 0.71
C TYR A 832 24.57 16.63 0.48
N GLN A 833 24.09 17.37 1.48
CA GLN A 833 22.86 18.17 1.45
C GLN A 833 21.61 17.37 0.99
N ALA A 834 21.66 16.05 1.10
CA ALA A 834 20.62 15.12 0.70
C ALA A 834 19.65 14.88 1.86
N ARG A 835 18.34 14.85 1.53
CA ARG A 835 17.28 14.63 2.51
C ARG A 835 16.65 13.26 2.29
N TRP A 836 16.77 12.43 3.31
CA TRP A 836 16.18 11.09 3.35
C TRP A 836 15.47 10.86 4.68
N SER A 837 14.47 9.96 4.69
CA SER A 837 13.79 9.56 5.92
C SER A 837 14.46 8.33 6.56
N ASP A 838 14.07 7.98 7.79
CA ASP A 838 14.58 6.77 8.44
C ASP A 838 14.15 5.50 7.69
N ALA A 839 12.96 5.49 7.11
CA ALA A 839 12.45 4.36 6.33
C ALA A 839 13.21 4.11 5.02
N ASP A 840 13.97 5.11 4.49
CA ASP A 840 14.82 4.96 3.32
C ASP A 840 16.19 4.35 3.62
N VAL A 841 16.53 4.20 4.90
CA VAL A 841 17.79 3.61 5.36
C VAL A 841 17.50 2.24 5.93
N THR A 842 17.85 1.18 5.22
CA THR A 842 17.69 -0.19 5.70
C THR A 842 18.99 -0.70 6.30
N ILE A 843 18.93 -1.26 7.49
CA ILE A 843 20.11 -1.78 8.20
C ILE A 843 20.09 -3.31 8.17
N PHE A 844 21.12 -3.88 7.61
CA PHE A 844 21.41 -5.31 7.64
C PHE A 844 22.59 -5.62 8.55
N ALA A 845 22.82 -6.89 8.79
CA ALA A 845 24.04 -7.40 9.37
C ALA A 845 24.71 -8.37 8.37
N ASP A 846 26.04 -8.30 8.30
CA ASP A 846 26.82 -9.26 7.53
C ASP A 846 26.88 -10.64 8.22
N GLY A 847 27.59 -11.60 7.61
CA GLY A 847 27.76 -12.95 8.17
C GLY A 847 28.50 -13.00 9.51
N MET A 848 29.13 -11.91 9.93
CA MET A 848 29.86 -11.75 11.19
C MET A 848 29.08 -10.90 12.20
N GLY A 849 27.89 -10.39 11.80
CA GLY A 849 27.06 -9.54 12.66
C GLY A 849 27.36 -8.05 12.61
N LYS A 850 28.32 -7.60 11.77
CA LYS A 850 28.59 -6.16 11.61
C LYS A 850 27.44 -5.50 10.85
N PRO A 851 26.88 -4.39 11.37
CA PRO A 851 25.80 -3.69 10.68
C PRO A 851 26.35 -2.95 9.44
N TYR A 852 25.51 -2.92 8.38
CA TYR A 852 25.72 -2.07 7.21
C TYR A 852 24.41 -1.47 6.74
N ALA A 853 24.46 -0.27 6.15
CA ALA A 853 23.29 0.45 5.68
C ALA A 853 23.16 0.35 4.16
N VAL A 854 21.92 0.19 3.70
CA VAL A 854 21.57 0.22 2.26
C VAL A 854 20.37 1.11 2.01
N GLY A 855 20.27 1.64 0.80
CA GLY A 855 19.13 2.44 0.35
C GLY A 855 19.39 3.08 -1.00
N ALA A 856 18.37 3.65 -1.63
CA ALA A 856 18.48 4.36 -2.91
C ALA A 856 19.45 5.57 -2.87
N TRP A 857 19.75 6.07 -1.69
CA TRP A 857 20.74 7.13 -1.49
C TRP A 857 22.17 6.70 -1.81
N MET A 858 22.48 5.40 -1.85
CA MET A 858 23.83 4.89 -2.14
C MET A 858 24.31 5.27 -3.53
N ASP A 859 23.41 5.32 -4.51
CA ASP A 859 23.73 5.68 -5.90
C ASP A 859 24.21 7.15 -6.02
N GLN A 860 23.95 7.96 -5.01
CA GLN A 860 24.31 9.37 -4.94
C GLN A 860 25.60 9.62 -4.13
N LEU A 861 26.18 8.56 -3.52
CA LEU A 861 27.36 8.65 -2.69
C LEU A 861 28.61 8.22 -3.47
N PRO A 862 29.62 9.10 -3.61
CA PRO A 862 30.90 8.75 -4.21
C PRO A 862 31.83 8.01 -3.23
N VAL A 863 31.39 7.77 -2.00
CA VAL A 863 32.20 7.20 -0.90
C VAL A 863 31.53 5.97 -0.30
N LYS A 864 32.33 5.06 0.23
CA LYS A 864 31.82 3.91 0.99
C LYS A 864 31.53 4.36 2.43
N LEU A 865 30.30 4.15 2.87
CA LEU A 865 29.85 4.44 4.23
C LEU A 865 29.99 3.20 5.11
N ASP A 866 30.60 3.34 6.28
CA ASP A 866 30.56 2.35 7.36
C ASP A 866 29.69 2.87 8.51
N ILE A 867 29.08 1.94 9.25
CA ILE A 867 28.22 2.27 10.38
C ILE A 867 28.54 1.43 11.60
N ALA A 868 28.22 1.96 12.78
CA ALA A 868 28.37 1.23 14.05
C ALA A 868 27.22 1.56 14.99
N ILE A 869 26.85 0.60 15.85
CA ILE A 869 25.78 0.71 16.85
C ILE A 869 26.30 0.19 18.18
N ALA A 870 25.96 0.87 19.27
CA ALA A 870 26.11 0.36 20.62
C ALA A 870 24.94 0.82 21.49
N HIS A 871 24.57 0.01 22.48
CA HIS A 871 23.49 0.34 23.41
C HIS A 871 23.69 -0.31 24.79
N THR A 872 23.13 0.35 25.78
CA THR A 872 22.77 -0.21 27.07
C THR A 872 21.24 -0.08 27.24
N SER A 873 20.69 -0.53 28.35
CA SER A 873 19.26 -0.32 28.63
C SER A 873 18.82 1.15 28.63
N GLN A 874 19.71 2.10 28.82
CA GLN A 874 19.38 3.55 28.95
C GLN A 874 20.06 4.45 27.93
N PHE A 875 21.06 3.97 27.23
CA PHE A 875 21.86 4.75 26.28
C PHE A 875 22.02 4.01 24.97
N VAL A 876 21.69 4.65 23.88
CA VAL A 876 21.83 4.10 22.52
C VAL A 876 22.60 5.08 21.66
N ILE A 877 23.54 4.60 20.87
CA ILE A 877 24.35 5.42 19.96
C ILE A 877 24.53 4.73 18.60
N GLY A 878 24.43 5.52 17.54
CA GLY A 878 24.74 5.15 16.17
C GLY A 878 25.80 6.07 15.58
N LEU A 879 26.66 5.52 14.76
CA LEU A 879 27.69 6.27 14.01
C LEU A 879 27.56 5.95 12.51
N ALA A 880 27.96 6.94 11.69
CA ALA A 880 28.15 6.78 10.25
C ALA A 880 29.40 7.55 9.83
N ALA A 881 30.31 6.94 9.07
CA ALA A 881 31.53 7.58 8.60
C ALA A 881 31.91 7.14 7.19
N ALA A 882 32.52 8.05 6.44
CA ALA A 882 33.04 7.76 5.11
C ALA A 882 34.49 7.29 5.17
N ASN A 883 34.86 6.37 4.27
CA ASN A 883 36.25 5.95 4.01
C ASN A 883 37.00 5.47 5.26
N ALA A 884 36.32 4.96 6.25
CA ALA A 884 36.89 4.42 7.46
C ALA A 884 36.13 3.16 7.89
N ARG A 885 36.77 2.24 8.61
CA ARG A 885 36.09 1.24 9.42
C ARG A 885 35.86 1.81 10.81
N ILE A 886 34.63 1.77 11.29
CA ILE A 886 34.27 2.39 12.55
C ILE A 886 33.66 1.42 13.54
N GLY A 887 33.88 1.70 14.82
CA GLY A 887 33.29 0.96 15.91
C GLY A 887 33.01 1.88 17.09
N VAL A 888 31.93 1.55 17.81
CA VAL A 888 31.55 2.23 19.03
C VAL A 888 31.11 1.22 20.06
N ASP A 889 31.41 1.49 21.31
CA ASP A 889 30.85 0.73 22.42
C ASP A 889 30.48 1.65 23.57
N VAL A 890 29.51 1.22 24.40
CA VAL A 890 28.96 1.95 25.54
C VAL A 890 28.63 1.02 26.69
N GLU A 891 29.11 1.40 27.89
CA GLU A 891 28.85 0.66 29.13
C GLU A 891 28.51 1.62 30.28
N SER A 892 27.69 1.17 31.24
CA SER A 892 27.46 1.96 32.44
C SER A 892 28.71 2.09 33.28
N VAL A 893 28.98 3.30 33.77
CA VAL A 893 30.12 3.53 34.69
C VAL A 893 29.95 2.81 36.04
N SER A 894 28.74 2.38 36.37
CA SER A 894 28.40 1.59 37.57
C SER A 894 28.43 0.08 37.33
N ARG A 895 28.85 -0.37 36.13
CA ARG A 895 28.95 -1.83 35.83
C ARG A 895 29.95 -2.46 36.79
N ASP A 896 29.50 -3.46 37.53
CA ASP A 896 30.37 -4.29 38.38
C ASP A 896 31.06 -5.34 37.52
N LEU A 897 32.41 -5.30 37.50
CA LEU A 897 33.23 -6.25 36.76
C LEU A 897 33.82 -7.25 37.79
N SER A 898 33.37 -8.51 37.67
CA SER A 898 33.93 -9.56 38.53
C SER A 898 35.44 -9.75 38.30
N GLN A 899 36.15 -10.23 39.31
CA GLN A 899 37.56 -10.58 39.20
C GLN A 899 37.82 -11.62 38.09
N GLU A 900 36.92 -12.61 37.97
CA GLU A 900 36.98 -13.62 36.92
C GLU A 900 36.89 -13.00 35.51
N PHE A 901 36.01 -12.00 35.33
CA PHE A 901 35.92 -11.27 34.06
C PHE A 901 37.20 -10.50 33.77
N THR A 902 37.72 -9.73 34.73
CA THR A 902 38.94 -8.93 34.54
C THR A 902 40.14 -9.80 34.25
N ASP A 903 40.30 -10.91 34.97
CA ASP A 903 41.35 -11.90 34.76
C ASP A 903 41.23 -12.62 33.40
N GLY A 904 39.99 -12.77 32.90
CA GLY A 904 39.71 -13.37 31.58
C GLY A 904 39.99 -12.45 30.39
N VAL A 905 39.88 -11.13 30.59
CA VAL A 905 39.85 -10.13 29.53
C VAL A 905 41.15 -9.34 29.41
N PHE A 906 41.82 -9.05 30.51
CA PHE A 906 42.97 -8.11 30.54
C PHE A 906 44.27 -8.84 30.83
N MET A 907 45.36 -8.29 30.34
CA MET A 907 46.71 -8.66 30.72
C MET A 907 47.13 -7.90 32.01
N PRO A 908 48.10 -8.45 32.81
CA PRO A 908 48.54 -7.79 34.03
C PRO A 908 48.99 -6.35 33.83
N ASP A 909 49.68 -6.07 32.74
CA ASP A 909 50.20 -4.72 32.40
C ASP A 909 49.02 -3.72 32.15
N GLU A 910 47.90 -4.19 31.57
CA GLU A 910 46.70 -3.36 31.40
C GLU A 910 46.03 -3.02 32.73
N LEU A 911 46.02 -3.96 33.68
CA LEU A 911 45.47 -3.75 35.02
C LEU A 911 46.35 -2.80 35.82
N GLU A 912 47.69 -2.88 35.67
CA GLU A 912 48.65 -1.95 36.27
C GLU A 912 48.45 -0.53 35.71
N LEU A 913 48.27 -0.41 34.38
CA LEU A 913 47.97 0.88 33.71
C LEU A 913 46.65 1.47 34.21
N ALA A 914 45.62 0.65 34.42
CA ALA A 914 44.34 1.10 34.95
C ALA A 914 44.47 1.54 36.41
N ALA A 915 45.24 0.80 37.24
CA ALA A 915 45.49 1.12 38.63
C ALA A 915 46.24 2.48 38.80
N GLY A 916 47.03 2.93 37.81
CA GLY A 916 47.65 4.23 37.78
C GLY A 916 46.72 5.40 37.48
N ALA A 917 45.50 5.16 37.07
CA ALA A 917 44.50 6.19 36.81
C ALA A 917 43.80 6.66 38.11
N ALA A 918 43.32 7.92 38.12
CA ALA A 918 42.58 8.49 39.25
C ALA A 918 41.35 7.67 39.68
N ASN A 919 40.74 6.94 38.75
CA ASN A 919 39.61 6.00 38.96
C ASN A 919 39.92 4.71 38.19
N ALA A 920 40.47 3.72 38.86
CA ALA A 920 40.86 2.44 38.27
C ALA A 920 39.65 1.66 37.71
N SER A 921 38.53 1.65 38.41
CA SER A 921 37.30 0.94 37.95
C SER A 921 36.78 1.56 36.64
N LEU A 922 36.72 2.86 36.53
CA LEU A 922 36.35 3.57 35.31
C LEU A 922 37.35 3.32 34.18
N ALA A 923 38.66 3.24 34.50
CA ALA A 923 39.67 2.92 33.50
C ALA A 923 39.48 1.51 32.93
N ILE A 924 39.20 0.52 33.74
CA ILE A 924 38.92 -0.87 33.33
C ILE A 924 37.67 -0.90 32.41
N ILE A 925 36.59 -0.21 32.79
CA ILE A 925 35.37 -0.14 31.95
C ILE A 925 35.71 0.52 30.61
N ARG A 926 36.48 1.62 30.58
CA ARG A 926 36.92 2.28 29.34
C ARG A 926 37.79 1.37 28.46
N PHE A 927 38.66 0.56 29.08
CA PHE A 927 39.51 -0.41 28.37
C PHE A 927 38.66 -1.50 27.72
N TRP A 928 37.65 -1.99 28.45
CA TRP A 928 36.68 -2.93 27.89
C TRP A 928 35.93 -2.33 26.70
N CYS A 929 35.31 -1.15 26.85
CA CYS A 929 34.65 -0.46 25.76
C CYS A 929 35.60 -0.25 24.56
N ALA A 930 36.87 0.01 24.79
CA ALA A 930 37.86 0.19 23.71
C ALA A 930 38.10 -1.14 22.95
N LYS A 931 38.24 -2.26 23.66
CA LYS A 931 38.38 -3.59 23.03
C LYS A 931 37.14 -3.92 22.19
N GLU A 932 35.93 -3.69 22.70
CA GLU A 932 34.69 -3.87 21.97
C GLU A 932 34.61 -2.91 20.77
N ALA A 933 34.92 -1.64 20.91
CA ALA A 933 34.86 -0.69 19.81
C ALA A 933 35.82 -1.06 18.67
N VAL A 934 37.07 -1.48 19.00
CA VAL A 934 38.02 -1.97 17.99
C VAL A 934 37.51 -3.23 17.31
N SER A 935 36.97 -4.21 18.05
CA SER A 935 36.44 -5.44 17.49
C SER A 935 35.26 -5.19 16.53
N LYS A 936 34.41 -4.20 16.87
CA LYS A 936 33.28 -3.75 16.02
C LYS A 936 33.81 -3.01 14.78
N ALA A 937 34.85 -2.18 14.89
CA ALA A 937 35.49 -1.54 13.74
C ALA A 937 36.08 -2.57 12.78
N LEU A 938 36.71 -3.61 13.30
CA LEU A 938 37.25 -4.73 12.52
C LEU A 938 36.15 -5.64 11.90
N GLY A 939 34.92 -5.55 12.43
CA GLY A 939 33.78 -6.29 11.89
C GLY A 939 33.66 -7.73 12.35
N THR A 940 34.37 -8.14 13.39
CA THR A 940 34.40 -9.54 13.86
C THR A 940 33.75 -9.76 15.22
N GLY A 941 33.44 -8.69 15.96
CA GLY A 941 33.18 -8.78 17.40
C GLY A 941 34.38 -9.41 18.15
N ILE A 942 34.22 -9.72 19.41
CA ILE A 942 35.26 -10.40 20.20
C ILE A 942 35.34 -11.90 19.82
N ARG A 943 35.87 -12.19 18.64
CA ARG A 943 36.02 -13.56 18.12
C ARG A 943 37.28 -14.28 18.63
N TYR A 944 38.35 -13.55 18.83
CA TYR A 944 39.60 -14.07 19.34
C TYR A 944 39.77 -13.66 20.80
N SER A 945 40.81 -14.15 21.47
CA SER A 945 41.06 -13.80 22.86
C SER A 945 41.16 -12.30 23.08
N PRO A 946 40.37 -11.67 23.97
CA PRO A 946 40.47 -10.24 24.26
C PRO A 946 41.83 -9.86 24.89
N LYS A 947 42.56 -10.80 25.45
CA LYS A 947 43.94 -10.62 25.96
C LYS A 947 44.94 -10.36 24.86
N GLU A 948 44.66 -10.77 23.61
CA GLU A 948 45.54 -10.54 22.46
C GLU A 948 45.27 -9.17 21.81
N MET A 949 44.30 -8.43 22.29
CA MET A 949 44.05 -7.04 21.95
C MET A 949 44.37 -6.19 23.18
N THR A 950 45.60 -5.64 23.27
CA THR A 950 46.11 -5.01 24.46
C THR A 950 46.05 -3.50 24.40
N VAL A 951 45.79 -2.85 25.54
CA VAL A 951 45.95 -1.41 25.71
C VAL A 951 47.43 -1.11 25.84
N SER A 952 48.00 -0.41 24.86
CA SER A 952 49.43 -0.03 24.81
C SER A 952 49.69 1.36 25.40
N GLY A 953 48.68 2.16 25.62
CA GLY A 953 48.81 3.51 26.20
C GLY A 953 47.41 4.08 26.56
N TYR A 954 47.39 4.91 27.61
CA TYR A 954 46.17 5.56 28.07
C TYR A 954 46.50 6.97 28.59
N GLU A 955 45.84 7.97 28.06
CA GLU A 955 45.90 9.37 28.45
C GLU A 955 44.57 9.79 29.09
N PRO A 956 44.38 9.71 30.38
CA PRO A 956 43.10 9.97 31.06
C PRO A 956 42.55 11.38 30.78
N ASP A 957 43.39 12.39 30.71
CA ASP A 957 43.01 13.79 30.54
C ASP A 957 42.44 14.10 29.15
N THR A 958 43.03 13.51 28.12
CA THR A 958 42.57 13.67 26.72
C THR A 958 41.53 12.65 26.33
N GLY A 959 41.41 11.57 27.12
CA GLY A 959 40.59 10.40 26.78
C GLY A 959 41.10 9.66 25.55
N ARG A 960 42.41 9.74 25.26
CA ARG A 960 43.06 8.93 24.23
C ARG A 960 43.53 7.61 24.79
N LEU A 961 43.29 6.56 24.04
CA LEU A 961 43.65 5.20 24.32
C LEU A 961 44.26 4.57 23.07
N PHE A 962 45.31 3.78 23.22
CA PHE A 962 45.94 3.09 22.10
C PHE A 962 45.83 1.58 22.29
N MET A 963 45.43 0.89 21.21
CA MET A 963 45.24 -0.55 21.19
C MET A 963 46.25 -1.21 20.26
N ARG A 964 46.77 -2.39 20.62
CA ARG A 964 47.61 -3.24 19.76
C ARG A 964 46.99 -4.58 19.55
N LEU A 965 47.07 -5.07 18.30
CA LEU A 965 46.64 -6.39 17.91
C LEU A 965 47.82 -7.35 17.96
N ASN A 966 47.72 -8.37 18.81
CA ASN A 966 48.70 -9.44 18.98
C ASN A 966 48.08 -10.79 18.63
N GLY A 967 48.86 -11.87 18.69
CA GLY A 967 48.41 -13.24 18.51
C GLY A 967 47.45 -13.43 17.29
N ALA A 968 46.36 -14.10 17.51
CA ALA A 968 45.37 -14.37 16.45
C ALA A 968 44.75 -13.12 15.84
N TRP A 969 44.57 -12.02 16.60
CA TRP A 969 44.12 -10.74 16.08
C TRP A 969 45.14 -10.15 15.10
N GLY A 970 46.46 -10.16 15.46
CA GLY A 970 47.52 -9.69 14.59
C GLY A 970 47.68 -10.50 13.31
N GLU A 971 47.46 -11.81 13.38
CA GLU A 971 47.49 -12.67 12.19
C GLU A 971 46.29 -12.49 11.30
N ALA A 972 45.11 -12.24 11.86
CA ALA A 972 43.88 -11.99 11.09
C ALA A 972 43.92 -10.60 10.40
N PHE A 973 44.56 -9.59 11.02
CA PHE A 973 44.64 -8.22 10.50
C PHE A 973 46.13 -7.78 10.37
N ARG A 974 46.83 -8.42 9.45
CA ARG A 974 48.30 -8.25 9.28
C ARG A 974 48.70 -6.82 9.01
N SER A 975 47.93 -6.05 8.26
CA SER A 975 48.15 -4.62 7.99
C SER A 975 48.16 -3.75 9.25
N LEU A 976 47.51 -4.19 10.32
CA LEU A 976 47.42 -3.47 11.60
C LEU A 976 48.32 -4.05 12.70
N LYS A 977 48.93 -5.20 12.48
CA LYS A 977 49.79 -5.87 13.46
C LYS A 977 50.91 -4.97 13.96
N GLY A 978 51.05 -4.81 15.27
CA GLY A 978 52.10 -3.99 15.89
C GLY A 978 51.91 -2.47 15.79
N ARG A 979 50.82 -2.00 15.16
CA ARG A 979 50.49 -0.59 15.13
C ARG A 979 49.67 -0.20 16.36
N ASP A 980 49.86 1.04 16.85
CA ASP A 980 48.96 1.63 17.84
C ASP A 980 47.71 2.16 17.18
N LEU A 981 46.56 1.53 17.50
CA LEU A 981 45.26 1.91 16.98
C LEU A 981 44.63 2.93 17.95
N PRO A 982 44.36 4.16 17.50
CA PRO A 982 43.79 5.18 18.35
C PRO A 982 42.33 4.91 18.66
N VAL A 983 41.93 4.99 19.92
CA VAL A 983 40.55 4.93 20.42
C VAL A 983 40.32 6.16 21.31
N THR A 984 39.21 6.81 21.11
CA THR A 984 38.78 7.92 21.97
C THR A 984 37.76 7.40 22.98
N VAL A 985 38.03 7.60 24.27
CA VAL A 985 37.09 7.24 25.35
C VAL A 985 36.55 8.50 26.01
N ARG A 986 35.24 8.48 26.32
CA ARG A 986 34.52 9.60 26.96
C ARG A 986 33.59 9.06 28.03
N THR A 987 33.16 9.94 28.92
CA THR A 987 32.05 9.66 29.83
C THR A 987 30.94 10.65 29.55
N MET A 988 29.71 10.13 29.29
CA MET A 988 28.51 10.90 29.01
C MET A 988 27.33 10.27 29.74
N ASN A 989 26.57 11.05 30.51
CA ASN A 989 25.35 10.59 31.20
C ASN A 989 25.53 9.23 31.92
N ASP A 990 26.55 9.16 32.80
CA ASP A 990 26.94 7.98 33.57
C ASP A 990 27.25 6.72 32.72
N HIS A 991 27.67 6.93 31.46
CA HIS A 991 28.14 5.88 30.59
C HIS A 991 29.55 6.16 30.07
N ALA A 992 30.39 5.12 30.05
CA ALA A 992 31.67 5.13 29.35
C ALA A 992 31.44 4.77 27.87
N LEU A 993 31.98 5.57 26.98
CA LEU A 993 31.93 5.38 25.55
C LEU A 993 33.32 5.23 24.97
N ALA A 994 33.48 4.37 23.97
CA ALA A 994 34.70 4.25 23.20
C ALA A 994 34.39 4.39 21.68
N PHE A 995 35.19 5.21 21.01
CA PHE A 995 35.08 5.46 19.57
C PHE A 995 36.37 5.02 18.88
N CYS A 996 36.27 4.14 17.91
CA CYS A 996 37.36 3.66 17.08
C CYS A 996 37.11 4.02 15.62
N PHE A 997 38.04 4.76 15.01
CA PHE A 997 38.00 5.15 13.61
C PHE A 997 39.29 4.69 12.92
N LEU A 998 39.19 3.71 12.02
CA LEU A 998 40.35 3.18 11.29
C LEU A 998 40.19 3.59 9.81
N PRO A 999 41.02 4.57 9.33
CA PRO A 999 40.98 4.98 7.92
C PRO A 999 41.14 3.80 6.96
N ALA A 1000 40.43 3.81 5.84
CA ALA A 1000 40.49 2.75 4.83
C ALA A 1000 41.92 2.52 4.29
N SER A 1001 42.75 3.55 4.33
CA SER A 1001 44.15 3.48 3.93
C SER A 1001 45.01 2.56 4.81
N MET A 1002 44.56 2.21 6.02
CA MET A 1002 45.23 1.22 6.87
C MET A 1002 45.12 -0.21 6.40
N PHE A 1003 44.22 -0.49 5.45
CA PHE A 1003 43.87 -1.84 4.98
C PHE A 1003 44.27 -2.10 3.50
N THR A 1004 45.22 -1.30 2.94
CA THR A 1004 45.58 -1.35 1.51
C THR A 1004 46.27 -2.63 1.07
N ASP A 1005 46.71 -3.48 1.99
CA ASP A 1005 47.40 -4.75 1.70
C ASP A 1005 46.52 -6.00 1.77
N GLU A 1006 45.20 -5.84 1.95
CA GLU A 1006 44.25 -6.95 2.13
C GLU A 1006 43.27 -7.11 0.92
N SER A 1007 43.61 -6.66 -0.31
CA SER A 1007 42.84 -6.82 -1.55
C SER A 1007 43.01 -8.21 -2.17
#